data_043b4bd40b7bc550530e6906c11af317
#
_entry.id   043b4bd40b7bc550530e6906c11af317
#
_cell.length_a   1.000
_cell.length_b   1.000
_cell.length_c   1.000
_cell.angle_alpha   90.00
_cell.angle_beta   90.00
_cell.angle_gamma   90.00
#
_symmetry.space_group_name_H-M   'P 1'
#
loop_
_entity.id
_entity.type
_entity.pdbx_description
1 polymer ?
#
loop_
_entity_poly.entity_id
_entity_poly.type
_entity_poly.pdbx_seq_one_letter_code
_entity_poly.pdbx_strand_id
1 'polypeptide(L)'
;MAQGREVEVKFRRDLGLLEITMIGLGPTIGTTIFLLVGPGYAITGSSLILAFFLNFIVTLFTAMAYMELGSAFPETGGGYLWIRHAMHDPWGFLGGWVSWFGHCIVGSFYIFGFGLAAVVLLKIYLGVPDLVLFGLGEEHLTKMFAILAAGVFILLNYRGTKITGRSETAVTLILVSIVVAFILFGLAQLLRPGAFSLQDYEPFFHGSTGWDRFLALFGAMGFTFIVFEGYEIIAQTGEECRDPERNIPKASFIVIGLSTTIFILVAFVSIGIAGPCVAPPASACLLRQATEGSIIGNTNAIADIAAQVMPFGIGLFVIVLGLALGALAAINSLIFSSSRVAFAMGRDGTLPKGFGRLHPRKRTPHVSIALSGLLIVLMTLTLDLNTVAASAGIMFLLLFVMVNWSAIVLRRTMPEVRRYYRMPLFPLPPILGIAGTGVVAVSVWAIDRLAWFVALGWIALGLAIHYLHGRKEIVVGVTKVVESILPARRPRYRILLPIEDFERVELVDFGALVAKVEDAELTLLHVIEVPPALPIDAIDRLYVSEVRWNLGKLRRRAEDLGATTTARVEVSHKVFDAILDNIREDETDLLILGWKGGWGKGRILGTNVDRFVQEAPCDVIVFRSANLKEKLDRILVLNAPEWHVSYATGYAILLAKQHKAKITVLSAVQTDRELAKEKTYSARLVEMCRTHGVAVEERFVKVRNIVDLVVEEAKGFDLLAIGASSEWRLTQFAFGPMQDQIARRTEAPTLMVRKVRRREEAAPSTQPLAAPAQVSRI
;
A
#
# COMPACT_ATOMS: atom_id res chain seq x y z
N MET A 1 30.33 -10.28 -19.34
CA MET A 1 29.75 -10.97 -18.18
C MET A 1 28.29 -10.60 -18.13
N ALA A 2 27.40 -11.53 -18.42
CA ALA A 2 25.96 -11.30 -18.45
C ALA A 2 25.46 -10.99 -17.03
N GLN A 3 25.01 -9.76 -16.79
CA GLN A 3 24.26 -9.42 -15.59
C GLN A 3 22.95 -10.21 -15.62
N GLY A 4 22.81 -11.15 -14.67
CA GLY A 4 21.64 -11.98 -14.56
C GLY A 4 20.40 -11.11 -14.29
N ARG A 5 19.43 -11.17 -15.19
CA ARG A 5 18.06 -10.69 -14.92
C ARG A 5 17.59 -11.41 -13.67
N GLU A 6 17.38 -10.68 -12.55
CA GLU A 6 16.63 -11.20 -11.40
C GLU A 6 15.22 -11.54 -11.94
N VAL A 7 14.95 -12.82 -12.05
CA VAL A 7 13.61 -13.30 -12.40
C VAL A 7 12.71 -13.00 -11.21
N GLU A 8 11.79 -12.07 -11.36
CA GLU A 8 10.78 -11.74 -10.35
C GLU A 8 9.94 -13.00 -10.08
N VAL A 9 10.11 -13.56 -8.89
CA VAL A 9 9.44 -14.81 -8.50
C VAL A 9 8.07 -14.47 -7.93
N LYS A 10 6.98 -14.64 -8.72
CA LYS A 10 5.59 -14.40 -8.29
C LYS A 10 5.00 -15.58 -7.53
N PHE A 11 4.02 -15.30 -6.65
CA PHE A 11 3.21 -16.34 -6.01
C PHE A 11 2.37 -17.12 -7.04
N ARG A 12 2.00 -18.36 -6.69
CA ARG A 12 1.09 -19.17 -7.53
C ARG A 12 -0.35 -18.90 -7.11
N ARG A 13 -1.25 -18.69 -8.07
CA ARG A 13 -2.70 -18.55 -7.84
C ARG A 13 -3.36 -19.93 -7.75
N ASP A 14 -3.19 -20.59 -6.62
CA ASP A 14 -3.66 -21.97 -6.40
C ASP A 14 -4.92 -22.03 -5.50
N LEU A 15 -5.28 -20.94 -4.79
CA LEU A 15 -6.37 -20.92 -3.80
C LEU A 15 -7.71 -20.51 -4.44
N GLY A 16 -8.73 -21.37 -4.35
CA GLY A 16 -10.10 -21.07 -4.77
C GLY A 16 -10.96 -20.51 -3.63
N LEU A 17 -12.27 -20.34 -3.88
CA LEU A 17 -13.23 -19.80 -2.89
C LEU A 17 -13.28 -20.65 -1.61
N LEU A 18 -13.30 -21.98 -1.73
CA LEU A 18 -13.37 -22.86 -0.57
C LEU A 18 -12.12 -22.75 0.30
N GLU A 19 -10.93 -22.82 -0.33
CA GLU A 19 -9.66 -22.72 0.39
C GLU A 19 -9.52 -21.40 1.15
N ILE A 20 -9.80 -20.27 0.51
CA ILE A 20 -9.70 -18.96 1.19
C ILE A 20 -10.79 -18.78 2.26
N THR A 21 -11.98 -19.37 2.09
CA THR A 21 -13.01 -19.36 3.13
C THR A 21 -12.55 -20.18 4.33
N MET A 22 -11.94 -21.35 4.14
CA MET A 22 -11.44 -22.17 5.24
C MET A 22 -10.23 -21.55 5.93
N ILE A 23 -9.36 -20.86 5.18
CA ILE A 23 -8.24 -20.07 5.72
C ILE A 23 -8.73 -18.94 6.63
N GLY A 24 -9.86 -18.28 6.30
CA GLY A 24 -10.47 -17.28 7.17
C GLY A 24 -11.25 -17.89 8.34
N LEU A 25 -11.98 -18.99 8.08
CA LEU A 25 -12.87 -19.62 9.08
C LEU A 25 -12.09 -20.37 10.17
N GLY A 26 -10.95 -20.98 9.81
CA GLY A 26 -10.09 -21.72 10.76
C GLY A 26 -9.70 -20.88 11.98
N PRO A 27 -9.04 -19.72 11.82
CA PRO A 27 -8.75 -18.82 12.94
C PRO A 27 -10.01 -18.28 13.62
N THR A 28 -11.04 -17.91 12.86
CA THR A 28 -12.25 -17.29 13.42
C THR A 28 -12.97 -18.24 14.40
N ILE A 29 -13.21 -19.50 14.03
CA ILE A 29 -13.86 -20.48 14.92
C ILE A 29 -12.85 -21.11 15.88
N GLY A 30 -11.73 -21.52 15.37
CA GLY A 30 -10.54 -22.07 16.03
C GLY A 30 -10.66 -22.47 17.49
N THR A 31 -9.62 -22.16 18.23
CA THR A 31 -9.53 -22.40 19.68
C THR A 31 -10.37 -21.40 20.48
N THR A 32 -10.63 -20.22 19.93
CA THR A 32 -11.22 -19.06 20.63
C THR A 32 -12.61 -19.37 21.18
N ILE A 33 -13.45 -20.07 20.40
CA ILE A 33 -14.81 -20.42 20.81
C ILE A 33 -14.83 -21.27 22.09
N PHE A 34 -13.85 -22.15 22.24
CA PHE A 34 -13.77 -23.05 23.40
C PHE A 34 -13.19 -22.37 24.63
N LEU A 35 -12.24 -21.45 24.46
CA LEU A 35 -11.50 -20.82 25.56
C LEU A 35 -12.13 -19.54 26.07
N LEU A 36 -12.89 -18.79 25.27
CA LEU A 36 -13.33 -17.44 25.62
C LEU A 36 -14.79 -17.35 26.08
N VAL A 37 -15.61 -18.37 25.87
CA VAL A 37 -17.02 -18.35 26.30
C VAL A 37 -17.11 -18.29 27.83
N GLY A 38 -16.34 -19.11 28.57
CA GLY A 38 -16.30 -19.11 30.03
C GLY A 38 -15.86 -17.78 30.61
N PRO A 39 -14.65 -17.28 30.29
CA PRO A 39 -14.18 -15.96 30.75
C PRO A 39 -15.09 -14.80 30.31
N GLY A 40 -15.60 -14.82 29.07
CA GLY A 40 -16.56 -13.83 28.59
C GLY A 40 -17.86 -13.78 29.40
N TYR A 41 -18.40 -14.96 29.74
CA TYR A 41 -19.56 -15.08 30.65
C TYR A 41 -19.28 -14.52 32.06
N ALA A 42 -18.08 -14.78 32.56
CA ALA A 42 -17.70 -14.27 33.89
C ALA A 42 -17.62 -12.73 33.94
N ILE A 43 -17.23 -12.09 32.83
CA ILE A 43 -17.20 -10.64 32.74
C ILE A 43 -18.61 -10.03 32.69
N THR A 44 -19.49 -10.56 31.83
CA THR A 44 -20.75 -9.88 31.49
C THR A 44 -22.02 -10.67 31.75
N GLY A 45 -21.91 -11.96 32.15
CA GLY A 45 -23.06 -12.85 32.33
C GLY A 45 -23.66 -13.30 31.01
N SER A 46 -24.95 -13.58 30.99
CA SER A 46 -25.68 -14.03 29.80
C SER A 46 -25.71 -13.00 28.67
N SER A 47 -25.42 -11.74 28.97
CA SER A 47 -25.26 -10.68 27.96
C SER A 47 -24.03 -10.89 27.06
N LEU A 48 -23.22 -11.96 27.28
CA LEU A 48 -22.21 -12.41 26.32
C LEU A 48 -22.81 -12.69 24.93
N ILE A 49 -24.05 -13.23 24.87
CA ILE A 49 -24.78 -13.43 23.61
C ILE A 49 -24.95 -12.09 22.85
N LEU A 50 -25.34 -11.05 23.60
CA LEU A 50 -25.46 -9.68 23.07
C LEU A 50 -24.08 -9.13 22.68
N ALA A 51 -23.03 -9.39 23.46
CA ALA A 51 -21.66 -8.97 23.15
C ALA A 51 -21.20 -9.54 21.80
N PHE A 52 -21.44 -10.83 21.52
CA PHE A 52 -21.13 -11.43 20.21
C PHE A 52 -21.96 -10.81 19.08
N PHE A 53 -23.24 -10.54 19.31
CA PHE A 53 -24.09 -9.89 18.30
C PHE A 53 -23.62 -8.44 17.99
N LEU A 54 -23.26 -7.67 19.01
CA LEU A 54 -22.74 -6.31 18.81
C LEU A 54 -21.36 -6.31 18.16
N ASN A 55 -20.49 -7.25 18.53
CA ASN A 55 -19.22 -7.46 17.86
C ASN A 55 -19.39 -7.79 16.39
N PHE A 56 -20.40 -8.61 16.04
CA PHE A 56 -20.76 -8.87 14.64
C PHE A 56 -21.08 -7.57 13.89
N ILE A 57 -21.88 -6.68 14.48
CA ILE A 57 -22.24 -5.40 13.85
C ILE A 57 -21.00 -4.54 13.61
N VAL A 58 -20.11 -4.39 14.60
CA VAL A 58 -18.86 -3.64 14.48
C VAL A 58 -17.95 -4.27 13.42
N THR A 59 -17.82 -5.60 13.45
CA THR A 59 -17.03 -6.37 12.49
C THR A 59 -17.58 -6.25 11.08
N LEU A 60 -18.90 -6.28 10.89
CA LEU A 60 -19.55 -6.16 9.58
C LEU A 60 -19.18 -4.83 8.89
N PHE A 61 -19.18 -3.71 9.62
CA PHE A 61 -18.78 -2.43 9.06
C PHE A 61 -17.32 -2.42 8.63
N THR A 62 -16.42 -2.95 9.43
CA THR A 62 -15.00 -3.07 9.09
C THR A 62 -14.77 -4.05 7.94
N ALA A 63 -15.48 -5.17 7.95
CA ALA A 63 -15.36 -6.16 6.90
C ALA A 63 -15.82 -5.62 5.54
N MET A 64 -16.83 -4.75 5.49
CA MET A 64 -17.21 -4.06 4.24
C MET A 64 -16.04 -3.24 3.68
N ALA A 65 -15.23 -2.60 4.53
CA ALA A 65 -14.01 -1.91 4.10
C ALA A 65 -12.97 -2.90 3.54
N TYR A 66 -12.74 -4.02 4.23
CA TYR A 66 -11.86 -5.09 3.77
C TYR A 66 -12.30 -5.71 2.44
N MET A 67 -13.61 -5.94 2.25
CA MET A 67 -14.15 -6.47 1.00
C MET A 67 -13.98 -5.50 -0.17
N GLU A 68 -14.24 -4.21 0.06
CA GLU A 68 -14.06 -3.17 -0.98
C GLU A 68 -12.59 -3.02 -1.34
N LEU A 69 -11.72 -2.84 -0.36
CA LEU A 69 -10.29 -2.65 -0.57
C LEU A 69 -9.62 -3.94 -1.08
N GLY A 70 -9.95 -5.10 -0.53
CA GLY A 70 -9.39 -6.38 -0.96
C GLY A 70 -9.80 -6.78 -2.40
N SER A 71 -11.00 -6.38 -2.85
CA SER A 71 -11.42 -6.58 -4.24
C SER A 71 -10.82 -5.57 -5.21
N ALA A 72 -10.49 -4.38 -4.73
CA ALA A 72 -9.87 -3.31 -5.53
C ALA A 72 -8.35 -3.43 -5.60
N PHE A 73 -7.73 -3.91 -4.52
CA PHE A 73 -6.27 -4.01 -4.33
C PHE A 73 -5.90 -5.41 -3.83
N PRO A 74 -5.96 -6.44 -4.71
CA PRO A 74 -5.76 -7.84 -4.31
C PRO A 74 -4.28 -8.22 -4.22
N GLU A 75 -3.51 -7.52 -3.38
CA GLU A 75 -2.09 -7.76 -3.17
C GLU A 75 -1.79 -8.39 -1.81
N THR A 76 -0.65 -9.08 -1.71
CA THR A 76 -0.13 -9.60 -0.45
C THR A 76 0.29 -8.46 0.47
N GLY A 77 -0.25 -8.45 1.68
CA GLY A 77 -0.03 -7.39 2.68
C GLY A 77 -1.33 -6.72 3.12
N GLY A 78 -2.44 -6.87 2.37
CA GLY A 78 -3.80 -6.48 2.75
C GLY A 78 -3.90 -5.11 3.41
N GLY A 79 -4.36 -5.07 4.66
CA GLY A 79 -4.56 -3.82 5.41
C GLY A 79 -3.34 -2.89 5.46
N TYR A 80 -2.13 -3.45 5.56
CA TYR A 80 -0.89 -2.66 5.53
C TYR A 80 -0.78 -1.79 4.28
N LEU A 81 -0.99 -2.39 3.11
CA LEU A 81 -0.84 -1.69 1.84
C LEU A 81 -1.87 -0.58 1.70
N TRP A 82 -3.11 -0.84 2.04
CA TRP A 82 -4.18 0.15 1.96
C TRP A 82 -3.94 1.34 2.89
N ILE A 83 -3.44 1.08 4.13
CA ILE A 83 -3.07 2.13 5.08
C ILE A 83 -1.93 2.98 4.52
N ARG A 84 -0.91 2.34 3.94
CA ARG A 84 0.23 3.02 3.35
C ARG A 84 -0.15 3.92 2.17
N HIS A 85 -1.18 3.53 1.39
CA HIS A 85 -1.67 4.36 0.28
C HIS A 85 -2.53 5.51 0.74
N ALA A 86 -3.33 5.28 1.78
CA ALA A 86 -4.23 6.26 2.31
C ALA A 86 -3.51 7.29 3.18
N MET A 87 -2.46 6.87 3.88
CA MET A 87 -1.79 7.65 4.91
C MET A 87 -0.29 7.71 4.65
N HIS A 88 0.29 8.92 4.83
CA HIS A 88 1.74 9.11 4.77
C HIS A 88 2.43 8.51 6.00
N ASP A 89 3.73 8.21 5.89
CA ASP A 89 4.53 7.80 7.04
C ASP A 89 4.49 8.87 8.16
N PRO A 90 4.47 8.46 9.43
CA PRO A 90 4.72 7.09 9.94
C PRO A 90 3.49 6.15 9.96
N TRP A 91 2.28 6.62 9.63
CA TRP A 91 1.04 5.83 9.76
C TRP A 91 1.03 4.62 8.84
N GLY A 92 1.54 4.76 7.60
CA GLY A 92 1.70 3.66 6.66
C GLY A 92 2.57 2.54 7.22
N PHE A 93 3.71 2.89 7.82
CA PHE A 93 4.58 1.93 8.52
C PHE A 93 3.88 1.28 9.72
N LEU A 94 3.22 2.10 10.58
CA LEU A 94 2.53 1.59 11.76
C LEU A 94 1.42 0.60 11.42
N GLY A 95 0.69 0.81 10.32
CA GLY A 95 -0.33 -0.13 9.86
C GLY A 95 0.24 -1.54 9.64
N GLY A 96 1.39 -1.64 8.98
CA GLY A 96 2.09 -2.92 8.79
C GLY A 96 2.66 -3.49 10.09
N TRP A 97 3.27 -2.64 10.91
CA TRP A 97 3.89 -3.02 12.17
C TRP A 97 2.90 -3.58 13.18
N VAL A 98 1.73 -2.93 13.31
CA VAL A 98 0.61 -3.37 14.15
C VAL A 98 -0.02 -4.65 13.60
N SER A 99 -0.24 -4.73 12.28
CA SER A 99 -0.79 -5.92 11.62
C SER A 99 0.13 -7.13 11.79
N TRP A 100 1.44 -6.99 11.56
CA TRP A 100 2.39 -8.08 11.73
C TRP A 100 2.39 -8.63 13.14
N PHE A 101 2.48 -7.75 14.16
CA PHE A 101 2.47 -8.17 15.56
C PHE A 101 1.13 -8.74 15.97
N GLY A 102 0.00 -8.13 15.54
CA GLY A 102 -1.32 -8.65 15.80
C GLY A 102 -1.45 -10.11 15.42
N HIS A 103 -1.07 -10.48 14.20
CA HIS A 103 -1.08 -11.87 13.76
C HIS A 103 -0.12 -12.77 14.54
N CYS A 104 1.05 -12.26 14.96
CA CYS A 104 1.98 -13.03 15.79
C CYS A 104 1.44 -13.29 17.19
N ILE A 105 0.85 -12.25 17.84
CA ILE A 105 0.33 -12.40 19.20
C ILE A 105 -0.91 -13.29 19.24
N VAL A 106 -1.80 -13.21 18.24
CA VAL A 106 -2.91 -14.15 18.05
C VAL A 106 -2.38 -15.57 17.84
N GLY A 107 -1.31 -15.71 17.04
CA GLY A 107 -0.63 -17.00 16.87
C GLY A 107 -0.16 -17.60 18.17
N SER A 108 0.35 -16.80 19.12
CA SER A 108 0.75 -17.32 20.45
C SER A 108 -0.43 -17.79 21.28
N PHE A 109 -1.62 -17.16 21.17
CA PHE A 109 -2.86 -17.62 21.79
C PHE A 109 -3.24 -19.02 21.32
N TYR A 110 -3.21 -19.25 20.00
CA TYR A 110 -3.61 -20.55 19.44
C TYR A 110 -2.63 -21.68 19.73
N ILE A 111 -1.30 -21.41 19.71
CA ILE A 111 -0.33 -22.46 20.10
C ILE A 111 -0.46 -22.80 21.57
N PHE A 112 -0.72 -21.82 22.42
CA PHE A 112 -0.95 -22.07 23.83
C PHE A 112 -2.18 -22.97 24.01
N GLY A 113 -3.28 -22.68 23.30
CA GLY A 113 -4.49 -23.53 23.30
C GLY A 113 -4.22 -24.96 22.80
N PHE A 114 -3.35 -25.15 21.81
CA PHE A 114 -2.91 -26.48 21.38
C PHE A 114 -2.14 -27.21 22.49
N GLY A 115 -1.18 -26.52 23.12
CA GLY A 115 -0.42 -27.11 24.23
C GLY A 115 -1.30 -27.57 25.37
N LEU A 116 -2.31 -26.75 25.71
CA LEU A 116 -3.31 -27.07 26.71
C LEU A 116 -4.14 -28.30 26.31
N ALA A 117 -4.65 -28.33 25.06
CA ALA A 117 -5.39 -29.49 24.55
C ALA A 117 -4.56 -30.77 24.59
N ALA A 118 -3.27 -30.70 24.25
CA ALA A 118 -2.35 -31.82 24.29
C ALA A 118 -2.17 -32.37 25.72
N VAL A 119 -2.02 -31.48 26.71
CA VAL A 119 -1.92 -31.86 28.13
C VAL A 119 -3.21 -32.53 28.59
N VAL A 120 -4.39 -31.94 28.27
CA VAL A 120 -5.69 -32.55 28.67
C VAL A 120 -5.93 -33.89 28.00
N LEU A 121 -5.62 -34.05 26.70
CA LEU A 121 -5.73 -35.35 26.01
C LEU A 121 -4.81 -36.38 26.64
N LEU A 122 -3.61 -35.99 27.04
CA LEU A 122 -2.67 -36.88 27.70
C LEU A 122 -3.15 -37.30 29.10
N LYS A 123 -3.77 -36.40 29.85
CA LYS A 123 -4.42 -36.70 31.14
C LYS A 123 -5.56 -37.69 30.97
N ILE A 124 -6.42 -37.49 29.97
CA ILE A 124 -7.51 -38.43 29.63
C ILE A 124 -6.95 -39.82 29.28
N TYR A 125 -5.89 -39.85 28.43
CA TYR A 125 -5.28 -41.12 28.02
C TYR A 125 -4.61 -41.86 29.16
N LEU A 126 -3.90 -41.17 30.03
CA LEU A 126 -3.21 -41.77 31.18
C LEU A 126 -4.14 -42.02 32.39
N GLY A 127 -5.34 -41.44 32.40
CA GLY A 127 -6.29 -41.54 33.50
C GLY A 127 -5.83 -40.88 34.80
N VAL A 128 -5.00 -39.81 34.69
CA VAL A 128 -4.45 -39.12 35.86
C VAL A 128 -5.07 -37.73 36.03
N PRO A 129 -5.36 -37.28 37.27
CA PRO A 129 -5.92 -35.96 37.52
C PRO A 129 -4.87 -34.85 37.33
N ASP A 130 -3.63 -35.10 37.74
CA ASP A 130 -2.50 -34.18 37.64
C ASP A 130 -1.38 -34.80 36.81
N LEU A 131 -0.86 -34.05 35.84
CA LEU A 131 0.17 -34.53 34.92
C LEU A 131 1.52 -33.91 35.29
N VAL A 132 2.44 -34.73 35.75
CA VAL A 132 3.86 -34.35 35.91
C VAL A 132 4.71 -35.33 35.09
N LEU A 133 5.40 -34.80 34.06
CA LEU A 133 6.29 -35.59 33.21
C LEU A 133 7.70 -34.97 33.21
N PHE A 134 8.70 -35.80 33.42
CA PHE A 134 10.11 -35.36 33.49
C PHE A 134 10.38 -34.27 34.54
N GLY A 135 9.57 -34.21 35.63
CA GLY A 135 9.64 -33.16 36.64
C GLY A 135 9.02 -31.83 36.24
N LEU A 136 8.37 -31.77 35.07
CA LEU A 136 7.66 -30.60 34.56
C LEU A 136 6.19 -30.69 34.91
N GLY A 137 5.62 -29.66 35.51
CA GLY A 137 4.18 -29.53 35.74
C GLY A 137 3.41 -29.13 34.48
N GLU A 138 2.07 -29.13 34.56
CA GLU A 138 1.16 -28.91 33.43
C GLU A 138 1.44 -27.63 32.64
N GLU A 139 1.80 -26.53 33.29
CA GLU A 139 2.11 -25.27 32.62
C GLU A 139 3.34 -25.39 31.70
N HIS A 140 4.41 -25.99 32.20
CA HIS A 140 5.64 -26.20 31.42
C HIS A 140 5.43 -27.19 30.27
N LEU A 141 4.63 -28.25 30.50
CA LEU A 141 4.24 -29.21 29.45
C LEU A 141 3.39 -28.52 28.38
N THR A 142 2.45 -27.66 28.76
CA THR A 142 1.63 -26.86 27.84
C THR A 142 2.52 -26.00 26.93
N LYS A 143 3.47 -25.24 27.51
CA LYS A 143 4.42 -24.43 26.74
C LYS A 143 5.32 -25.28 25.85
N MET A 144 5.77 -26.44 26.32
CA MET A 144 6.59 -27.38 25.53
C MET A 144 5.83 -27.89 24.29
N PHE A 145 4.59 -28.37 24.44
CA PHE A 145 3.77 -28.84 23.32
C PHE A 145 3.42 -27.70 22.36
N ALA A 146 3.18 -26.50 22.87
CA ALA A 146 2.96 -25.30 22.10
C ALA A 146 4.17 -25.00 21.18
N ILE A 147 5.38 -24.99 21.71
CA ILE A 147 6.61 -24.72 20.94
C ILE A 147 6.87 -25.80 19.89
N LEU A 148 6.62 -27.07 20.21
CA LEU A 148 6.76 -28.16 19.25
C LEU A 148 5.78 -27.97 18.06
N ALA A 149 4.53 -27.62 18.33
CA ALA A 149 3.53 -27.33 17.30
C ALA A 149 3.97 -26.13 16.43
N ALA A 150 4.45 -25.03 17.06
CA ALA A 150 4.98 -23.89 16.34
C ALA A 150 6.09 -24.29 15.36
N GLY A 151 7.05 -25.08 15.82
CA GLY A 151 8.15 -25.58 14.99
C GLY A 151 7.68 -26.34 13.76
N VAL A 152 6.68 -27.23 13.94
CA VAL A 152 6.07 -27.97 12.83
C VAL A 152 5.44 -27.03 11.81
N PHE A 153 4.63 -26.06 12.26
CA PHE A 153 3.93 -25.17 11.33
C PHE A 153 4.83 -24.11 10.67
N ILE A 154 5.89 -23.66 11.36
CA ILE A 154 6.95 -22.87 10.73
C ILE A 154 7.56 -23.66 9.57
N LEU A 155 7.88 -24.93 9.77
CA LEU A 155 8.45 -25.81 8.74
C LEU A 155 7.47 -26.06 7.57
N LEU A 156 6.18 -26.26 7.87
CA LEU A 156 5.13 -26.44 6.85
C LEU A 156 4.98 -25.20 5.98
N ASN A 157 4.88 -24.01 6.58
CA ASN A 157 4.81 -22.75 5.84
C ASN A 157 6.07 -22.48 5.02
N TYR A 158 7.24 -22.87 5.52
CA TYR A 158 8.49 -22.81 4.77
C TYR A 158 8.48 -23.71 3.53
N ARG A 159 7.77 -24.87 3.56
CA ARG A 159 7.65 -25.81 2.43
C ARG A 159 6.74 -25.33 1.31
N GLY A 160 5.72 -24.50 1.60
CA GLY A 160 4.90 -23.84 0.59
C GLY A 160 3.38 -23.94 0.78
N THR A 161 2.68 -22.96 0.24
CA THR A 161 1.24 -22.67 0.45
C THR A 161 0.25 -23.72 -0.05
N LYS A 162 0.61 -24.48 -1.10
CA LYS A 162 -0.30 -25.50 -1.66
C LYS A 162 -0.60 -26.63 -0.68
N ILE A 163 0.37 -27.05 0.09
CA ILE A 163 0.21 -28.07 1.14
C ILE A 163 -0.60 -27.47 2.28
N THR A 164 -0.31 -26.20 2.62
CA THR A 164 -0.95 -25.46 3.67
C THR A 164 -2.47 -25.33 3.45
N GLY A 165 -2.92 -24.81 2.29
CA GLY A 165 -4.35 -24.59 2.02
C GLY A 165 -5.22 -25.86 2.03
N ARG A 166 -4.71 -26.99 1.52
CA ARG A 166 -5.48 -28.25 1.51
C ARG A 166 -5.59 -28.89 2.88
N SER A 167 -4.51 -28.92 3.65
CA SER A 167 -4.52 -29.46 5.01
C SER A 167 -5.42 -28.62 5.91
N GLU A 168 -5.42 -27.31 5.76
CA GLU A 168 -6.25 -26.40 6.53
C GLU A 168 -7.73 -26.56 6.22
N THR A 169 -8.10 -26.71 4.94
CA THR A 169 -9.47 -26.99 4.54
C THR A 169 -10.03 -28.25 5.23
N ALA A 170 -9.25 -29.33 5.25
CA ALA A 170 -9.69 -30.59 5.89
C ALA A 170 -9.83 -30.43 7.41
N VAL A 171 -8.86 -29.80 8.07
CA VAL A 171 -8.88 -29.59 9.52
C VAL A 171 -10.04 -28.69 9.92
N THR A 172 -10.24 -27.57 9.21
CA THR A 172 -11.33 -26.62 9.49
C THR A 172 -12.71 -27.27 9.28
N LEU A 173 -12.89 -28.09 8.26
CA LEU A 173 -14.16 -28.83 8.06
C LEU A 173 -14.47 -29.80 9.22
N ILE A 174 -13.46 -30.53 9.72
CA ILE A 174 -13.63 -31.40 10.89
C ILE A 174 -14.00 -30.56 12.13
N LEU A 175 -13.29 -29.44 12.35
CA LEU A 175 -13.55 -28.51 13.46
C LEU A 175 -15.01 -27.99 13.41
N VAL A 176 -15.46 -27.50 12.27
CA VAL A 176 -16.84 -27.01 12.10
C VAL A 176 -17.85 -28.12 12.39
N SER A 177 -17.57 -29.35 11.93
CA SER A 177 -18.43 -30.50 12.21
C SER A 177 -18.54 -30.81 13.70
N ILE A 178 -17.44 -30.72 14.45
CA ILE A 178 -17.42 -30.87 15.92
C ILE A 178 -18.28 -29.82 16.59
N VAL A 179 -18.10 -28.54 16.22
CA VAL A 179 -18.86 -27.46 16.83
C VAL A 179 -20.36 -27.54 16.49
N VAL A 180 -20.68 -27.86 15.23
CA VAL A 180 -22.09 -28.09 14.82
C VAL A 180 -22.69 -29.24 15.57
N ALA A 181 -21.97 -30.35 15.76
CA ALA A 181 -22.46 -31.49 16.57
C ALA A 181 -22.73 -31.04 18.03
N PHE A 182 -21.83 -30.31 18.64
CA PHE A 182 -22.06 -29.74 20.00
C PHE A 182 -23.34 -28.88 20.06
N ILE A 183 -23.53 -27.98 19.09
CA ILE A 183 -24.73 -27.13 19.01
C ILE A 183 -25.99 -28.00 18.87
N LEU A 184 -25.99 -28.98 17.97
CA LEU A 184 -27.16 -29.83 17.72
C LEU A 184 -27.55 -30.70 18.94
N PHE A 185 -26.56 -31.33 19.60
CA PHE A 185 -26.83 -32.10 20.83
C PHE A 185 -27.26 -31.19 21.96
N GLY A 186 -26.67 -30.02 22.12
CA GLY A 186 -27.05 -29.04 23.12
C GLY A 186 -28.45 -28.47 22.90
N LEU A 187 -28.81 -28.12 21.68
CA LEU A 187 -30.19 -27.71 21.36
C LEU A 187 -31.18 -28.83 21.59
N ALA A 188 -30.84 -30.06 21.20
CA ALA A 188 -31.70 -31.24 21.47
C ALA A 188 -31.92 -31.46 22.96
N GLN A 189 -30.92 -31.15 23.81
CA GLN A 189 -31.07 -31.20 25.27
C GLN A 189 -32.01 -30.11 25.79
N LEU A 190 -31.83 -28.86 25.33
CA LEU A 190 -32.65 -27.69 25.72
C LEU A 190 -34.11 -27.82 25.24
N LEU A 191 -34.36 -28.48 24.12
CA LEU A 191 -35.72 -28.73 23.58
C LEU A 191 -36.49 -29.81 24.31
N ARG A 192 -35.90 -30.55 25.28
CA ARG A 192 -36.63 -31.51 26.10
C ARG A 192 -37.65 -30.79 26.97
N PRO A 193 -38.83 -31.38 27.17
CA PRO A 193 -39.87 -30.80 28.03
C PRO A 193 -39.32 -30.48 29.42
N GLY A 194 -39.42 -29.19 29.85
CA GLY A 194 -38.96 -28.73 31.16
C GLY A 194 -37.45 -28.45 31.28
N ALA A 195 -36.67 -28.65 30.23
CA ALA A 195 -35.21 -28.41 30.23
C ALA A 195 -34.83 -26.94 29.92
N PHE A 196 -35.66 -26.20 29.19
CA PHE A 196 -35.43 -24.81 28.86
C PHE A 196 -36.16 -23.88 29.83
N SER A 197 -35.42 -22.97 30.46
CA SER A 197 -35.97 -21.88 31.28
C SER A 197 -35.28 -20.55 30.99
N LEU A 198 -36.04 -19.48 30.83
CA LEU A 198 -35.47 -18.14 30.71
C LEU A 198 -34.73 -17.70 32.00
N GLN A 199 -35.04 -18.33 33.14
CA GLN A 199 -34.34 -18.12 34.39
C GLN A 199 -32.88 -18.57 34.35
N ASP A 200 -32.51 -19.51 33.44
CA ASP A 200 -31.14 -19.99 33.26
C ASP A 200 -30.22 -18.89 32.70
N TYR A 201 -30.81 -17.87 32.11
CA TYR A 201 -30.10 -16.72 31.54
C TYR A 201 -30.09 -15.49 32.50
N GLU A 202 -30.56 -15.61 33.72
CA GLU A 202 -30.52 -14.55 34.71
C GLU A 202 -29.32 -14.70 35.68
N PRO A 203 -28.65 -13.62 36.09
CA PRO A 203 -28.86 -12.24 35.64
C PRO A 203 -28.29 -12.04 34.22
N PHE A 204 -29.08 -11.40 33.34
CA PHE A 204 -28.63 -11.18 31.96
C PHE A 204 -27.39 -10.30 31.88
N PHE A 205 -27.29 -9.26 32.71
CA PHE A 205 -26.12 -8.40 32.81
C PHE A 205 -25.45 -8.55 34.18
N HIS A 206 -24.13 -8.67 34.22
CA HIS A 206 -23.36 -8.51 35.44
C HIS A 206 -23.13 -7.00 35.73
N GLY A 207 -23.15 -6.63 37.00
CA GLY A 207 -22.94 -5.28 37.50
C GLY A 207 -24.11 -4.71 38.26
N SER A 208 -23.81 -3.89 39.29
CA SER A 208 -24.78 -3.32 40.23
C SER A 208 -25.44 -2.06 39.65
N THR A 209 -24.71 -1.27 38.87
CA THR A 209 -25.17 -0.04 38.25
C THR A 209 -25.31 -0.16 36.74
N GLY A 210 -26.01 0.78 36.10
CA GLY A 210 -26.06 0.84 34.62
C GLY A 210 -24.68 1.05 33.98
N TRP A 211 -23.81 1.79 34.68
CA TRP A 211 -22.44 2.01 34.22
C TRP A 211 -21.58 0.75 34.32
N ASP A 212 -21.67 -0.01 35.40
CA ASP A 212 -20.97 -1.28 35.57
C ASP A 212 -21.40 -2.29 34.49
N ARG A 213 -22.71 -2.37 34.19
CA ARG A 213 -23.26 -3.22 33.15
C ARG A 213 -22.75 -2.84 31.76
N PHE A 214 -22.66 -1.53 31.48
CA PHE A 214 -22.08 -1.01 30.25
C PHE A 214 -20.61 -1.39 30.13
N LEU A 215 -19.81 -1.16 31.18
CA LEU A 215 -18.38 -1.52 31.17
C LEU A 215 -18.16 -3.03 31.04
N ALA A 216 -18.99 -3.84 31.72
CA ALA A 216 -18.92 -5.30 31.61
C ALA A 216 -19.24 -5.78 30.20
N LEU A 217 -20.29 -5.25 29.56
CA LEU A 217 -20.68 -5.63 28.20
C LEU A 217 -19.60 -5.23 27.16
N PHE A 218 -19.20 -3.95 27.14
CA PHE A 218 -18.21 -3.47 26.18
C PHE A 218 -16.82 -4.02 26.46
N GLY A 219 -16.51 -4.28 27.74
CA GLY A 219 -15.29 -4.96 28.12
C GLY A 219 -15.26 -6.41 27.63
N ALA A 220 -16.35 -7.15 27.77
CA ALA A 220 -16.48 -8.49 27.22
C ALA A 220 -16.41 -8.48 25.69
N MET A 221 -16.99 -7.46 25.03
CA MET A 221 -16.82 -7.27 23.57
C MET A 221 -15.34 -7.15 23.20
N GLY A 222 -14.58 -6.30 23.90
CA GLY A 222 -13.15 -6.09 23.62
C GLY A 222 -12.31 -7.34 23.90
N PHE A 223 -12.55 -8.02 25.01
CA PHE A 223 -11.87 -9.24 25.40
C PHE A 223 -12.15 -10.38 24.40
N THR A 224 -13.40 -10.51 23.94
CA THR A 224 -13.80 -11.57 22.99
C THR A 224 -13.64 -11.14 21.52
N PHE A 225 -13.15 -9.93 21.23
CA PHE A 225 -13.04 -9.43 19.86
C PHE A 225 -12.14 -10.31 18.97
N ILE A 226 -11.13 -10.94 19.56
CA ILE A 226 -10.23 -11.88 18.91
C ILE A 226 -10.99 -13.03 18.19
N VAL A 227 -12.20 -13.40 18.62
CA VAL A 227 -12.99 -14.44 17.94
C VAL A 227 -13.49 -14.01 16.55
N PHE A 228 -13.50 -12.72 16.26
CA PHE A 228 -13.91 -12.18 14.97
C PHE A 228 -12.73 -11.92 14.03
N GLU A 229 -11.53 -12.26 14.41
CA GLU A 229 -10.35 -12.20 13.56
C GLU A 229 -10.28 -13.41 12.64
N GLY A 230 -9.88 -13.22 11.40
CA GLY A 230 -9.77 -14.28 10.39
C GLY A 230 -10.24 -13.84 9.01
N TYR A 231 -11.32 -13.03 8.92
CA TYR A 231 -11.76 -12.51 7.62
C TYR A 231 -10.71 -11.56 6.98
N GLU A 232 -9.90 -10.90 7.78
CA GLU A 232 -8.80 -10.04 7.29
C GLU A 232 -7.66 -10.87 6.70
N ILE A 233 -7.47 -12.12 7.15
CA ILE A 233 -6.48 -13.05 6.58
C ILE A 233 -6.82 -13.36 5.12
N ILE A 234 -8.12 -13.40 4.77
CA ILE A 234 -8.57 -13.61 3.39
C ILE A 234 -7.95 -12.54 2.47
N ALA A 235 -7.86 -11.28 2.92
CA ALA A 235 -7.25 -10.21 2.14
C ALA A 235 -5.73 -10.41 1.93
N GLN A 236 -5.03 -11.10 2.84
CA GLN A 236 -3.62 -11.43 2.69
C GLN A 236 -3.34 -12.47 1.59
N THR A 237 -4.37 -13.21 1.16
CA THR A 237 -4.25 -14.22 0.11
C THR A 237 -4.39 -13.66 -1.31
N GLY A 238 -4.51 -12.34 -1.48
CA GLY A 238 -4.86 -11.69 -2.74
C GLY A 238 -4.04 -12.16 -3.95
N GLU A 239 -2.71 -12.23 -3.83
CA GLU A 239 -1.81 -12.68 -4.91
C GLU A 239 -1.85 -14.20 -5.15
N GLU A 240 -2.32 -15.00 -4.18
CA GLU A 240 -2.41 -16.46 -4.25
C GLU A 240 -3.84 -16.95 -4.58
N CYS A 241 -4.83 -16.05 -4.55
CA CYS A 241 -6.24 -16.31 -4.80
C CYS A 241 -6.56 -16.34 -6.31
N ARG A 242 -7.43 -17.27 -6.72
CA ARG A 242 -8.06 -17.25 -8.04
C ARG A 242 -9.24 -16.28 -8.01
N ASP A 243 -9.37 -15.45 -9.03
CA ASP A 243 -10.44 -14.43 -9.14
C ASP A 243 -10.65 -13.63 -7.84
N PRO A 244 -9.58 -12.99 -7.27
CA PRO A 244 -9.61 -12.37 -5.95
C PRO A 244 -10.70 -11.31 -5.84
N GLU A 245 -11.00 -10.60 -6.91
CA GLU A 245 -12.01 -9.54 -7.00
C GLU A 245 -13.41 -10.03 -6.61
N ARG A 246 -13.73 -11.31 -6.90
CA ARG A 246 -15.02 -11.94 -6.59
C ARG A 246 -14.96 -12.80 -5.35
N ASN A 247 -13.87 -13.54 -5.17
CA ASN A 247 -13.78 -14.56 -4.13
C ASN A 247 -13.50 -13.94 -2.76
N ILE A 248 -12.69 -12.88 -2.65
CA ILE A 248 -12.43 -12.21 -1.37
C ILE A 248 -13.72 -11.68 -0.72
N PRO A 249 -14.59 -10.89 -1.39
CA PRO A 249 -15.84 -10.43 -0.77
C PRO A 249 -16.76 -11.59 -0.37
N LYS A 250 -16.92 -12.61 -1.23
CA LYS A 250 -17.79 -13.76 -0.95
C LYS A 250 -17.32 -14.55 0.26
N ALA A 251 -16.02 -14.86 0.31
CA ALA A 251 -15.42 -15.60 1.41
C ALA A 251 -15.58 -14.84 2.73
N SER A 252 -15.32 -13.52 2.74
CA SER A 252 -15.46 -12.68 3.94
C SER A 252 -16.90 -12.68 4.47
N PHE A 253 -17.91 -12.51 3.59
CA PHE A 253 -19.32 -12.61 4.02
C PHE A 253 -19.68 -13.96 4.60
N ILE A 254 -19.23 -15.06 3.96
CA ILE A 254 -19.47 -16.43 4.45
C ILE A 254 -18.85 -16.63 5.83
N VAL A 255 -17.57 -16.23 5.99
CA VAL A 255 -16.84 -16.39 7.25
C VAL A 255 -17.53 -15.64 8.38
N ILE A 256 -17.83 -14.35 8.20
CA ILE A 256 -18.42 -13.52 9.25
C ILE A 256 -19.83 -14.02 9.63
N GLY A 257 -20.67 -14.31 8.63
CA GLY A 257 -22.04 -14.77 8.89
C GLY A 257 -22.07 -16.13 9.59
N LEU A 258 -21.28 -17.09 9.11
CA LEU A 258 -21.23 -18.43 9.68
C LEU A 258 -20.61 -18.44 11.08
N SER A 259 -19.49 -17.76 11.28
CA SER A 259 -18.82 -17.71 12.59
C SER A 259 -19.71 -17.02 13.65
N THR A 260 -20.34 -15.91 13.30
CA THR A 260 -21.25 -15.20 14.23
C THR A 260 -22.40 -16.10 14.67
N THR A 261 -23.03 -16.81 13.71
CA THR A 261 -24.11 -17.73 14.02
C THR A 261 -23.64 -18.83 14.98
N ILE A 262 -22.46 -19.38 14.74
CA ILE A 262 -21.84 -20.39 15.59
C ILE A 262 -21.56 -19.82 16.98
N PHE A 263 -20.99 -18.64 17.13
CA PHE A 263 -20.66 -18.06 18.44
C PHE A 263 -21.90 -17.79 19.27
N ILE A 264 -22.94 -17.22 18.66
CA ILE A 264 -24.22 -16.98 19.35
C ILE A 264 -24.85 -18.29 19.80
N LEU A 265 -24.88 -19.32 18.95
CA LEU A 265 -25.47 -20.61 19.28
C LEU A 265 -24.66 -21.35 20.33
N VAL A 266 -23.33 -21.35 20.28
CA VAL A 266 -22.49 -21.98 21.32
C VAL A 266 -22.67 -21.28 22.65
N ALA A 267 -22.67 -19.94 22.70
CA ALA A 267 -22.93 -19.21 23.93
C ALA A 267 -24.35 -19.50 24.48
N PHE A 268 -25.36 -19.45 23.61
CA PHE A 268 -26.74 -19.77 23.99
C PHE A 268 -26.87 -21.17 24.59
N VAL A 269 -26.37 -22.20 23.89
CA VAL A 269 -26.42 -23.57 24.37
C VAL A 269 -25.65 -23.73 25.67
N SER A 270 -24.44 -23.14 25.75
CA SER A 270 -23.58 -23.31 26.94
C SER A 270 -24.18 -22.68 28.17
N ILE A 271 -24.77 -21.49 28.07
CA ILE A 271 -25.43 -20.79 29.19
C ILE A 271 -26.68 -21.52 29.63
N GLY A 272 -27.55 -21.93 28.68
CA GLY A 272 -28.79 -22.61 29.00
C GLY A 272 -28.60 -23.98 29.64
N ILE A 273 -27.51 -24.72 29.31
CA ILE A 273 -27.23 -26.00 29.95
C ILE A 273 -26.53 -25.86 31.29
N ALA A 274 -25.64 -24.86 31.42
CA ALA A 274 -24.98 -24.59 32.71
C ALA A 274 -25.94 -24.13 33.79
N GLY A 275 -27.11 -23.58 33.41
CA GLY A 275 -28.13 -23.10 34.31
C GLY A 275 -27.75 -21.78 35.04
N PRO A 276 -28.63 -21.27 35.94
CA PRO A 276 -28.44 -20.01 36.60
C PRO A 276 -27.26 -20.03 37.57
N CYS A 277 -26.31 -19.14 37.36
CA CYS A 277 -25.14 -18.99 38.25
C CYS A 277 -25.39 -17.99 39.39
N VAL A 278 -26.58 -18.03 40.04
CA VAL A 278 -27.06 -17.00 40.98
C VAL A 278 -26.81 -17.34 42.45
N ALA A 279 -26.64 -18.60 42.81
CA ALA A 279 -26.57 -19.01 44.22
C ALA A 279 -25.15 -19.40 44.68
N PRO A 280 -24.66 -18.96 45.86
CA PRO A 280 -23.48 -19.54 46.47
C PRO A 280 -23.75 -20.99 46.91
N PRO A 281 -22.78 -21.90 46.80
CA PRO A 281 -21.38 -21.60 46.48
C PRO A 281 -21.12 -21.44 44.98
N ALA A 282 -20.33 -20.42 44.64
CA ALA A 282 -19.88 -20.14 43.25
C ALA A 282 -19.23 -21.36 42.56
N SER A 283 -18.86 -22.36 43.36
CA SER A 283 -18.29 -23.65 42.92
C SER A 283 -19.28 -24.57 42.18
N ALA A 284 -20.56 -24.29 42.17
CA ALA A 284 -21.55 -25.12 41.47
C ALA A 284 -21.79 -24.65 40.01
N CYS A 285 -21.35 -23.49 39.61
CA CYS A 285 -21.55 -22.99 38.27
C CYS A 285 -20.37 -23.33 37.36
N LEU A 286 -20.58 -24.23 36.42
CA LEU A 286 -19.56 -24.67 35.48
C LEU A 286 -18.90 -23.52 34.70
N LEU A 287 -19.66 -22.50 34.31
CA LEU A 287 -19.13 -21.32 33.60
C LEU A 287 -18.37 -20.37 34.55
N ARG A 288 -18.67 -20.34 35.83
CA ARG A 288 -18.04 -19.46 36.83
C ARG A 288 -16.83 -20.10 37.51
N GLN A 289 -16.83 -21.40 37.73
CA GLN A 289 -15.61 -22.15 38.13
C GLN A 289 -14.46 -21.92 37.20
N ALA A 290 -14.82 -21.59 35.96
CA ALA A 290 -13.89 -21.15 34.96
C ALA A 290 -13.15 -19.85 35.27
N THR A 291 -13.34 -19.12 36.35
CA THR A 291 -12.75 -17.82 36.63
C THR A 291 -11.96 -17.73 37.95
N GLU A 292 -12.17 -18.63 38.90
CA GLU A 292 -11.59 -18.51 40.23
C GLU A 292 -10.29 -19.31 40.45
N GLY A 293 -9.79 -19.98 39.44
CA GLY A 293 -8.52 -20.74 39.48
C GLY A 293 -7.60 -20.44 38.30
N SER A 294 -6.44 -21.04 38.29
CA SER A 294 -5.52 -21.00 37.18
C SER A 294 -6.29 -21.19 35.84
N ILE A 295 -5.99 -20.37 34.83
CA ILE A 295 -6.59 -20.40 33.47
C ILE A 295 -6.70 -21.82 32.91
N ILE A 296 -5.80 -22.71 33.30
CA ILE A 296 -5.76 -24.13 32.93
C ILE A 296 -7.02 -24.89 33.39
N GLY A 297 -7.61 -24.53 34.55
CA GLY A 297 -8.87 -25.13 35.04
C GLY A 297 -10.12 -24.69 34.26
N ASN A 298 -10.05 -23.58 33.57
CA ASN A 298 -11.21 -22.87 32.99
C ASN A 298 -11.51 -23.23 31.53
N THR A 299 -10.53 -23.81 30.83
CA THR A 299 -10.69 -24.27 29.46
C THR A 299 -11.62 -25.46 29.32
N ASN A 300 -12.02 -26.06 30.42
CA ASN A 300 -12.89 -27.22 30.43
C ASN A 300 -14.39 -26.88 30.46
N ALA A 301 -14.80 -25.62 30.65
CA ALA A 301 -16.23 -25.29 30.79
C ALA A 301 -17.08 -25.81 29.62
N ILE A 302 -16.70 -25.56 28.37
CA ILE A 302 -17.43 -26.10 27.21
C ILE A 302 -17.25 -27.63 27.08
N ALA A 303 -16.06 -28.13 27.42
CA ALA A 303 -15.81 -29.58 27.40
C ALA A 303 -16.63 -30.33 28.45
N ASP A 304 -16.80 -29.76 29.66
CA ASP A 304 -17.63 -30.32 30.72
C ASP A 304 -19.12 -30.27 30.35
N ILE A 305 -19.58 -29.17 29.72
CA ILE A 305 -20.92 -29.09 29.16
C ILE A 305 -21.13 -30.14 28.07
N ALA A 306 -20.17 -30.31 27.19
CA ALA A 306 -20.23 -31.30 26.10
C ALA A 306 -20.25 -32.72 26.64
N ALA A 307 -19.55 -33.03 27.74
CA ALA A 307 -19.62 -34.32 28.41
C ALA A 307 -21.03 -34.68 28.90
N GLN A 308 -21.84 -33.64 29.25
CA GLN A 308 -23.24 -33.83 29.69
C GLN A 308 -24.21 -33.99 28.50
N VAL A 309 -23.98 -33.32 27.38
CA VAL A 309 -24.94 -33.28 26.26
C VAL A 309 -24.64 -34.29 25.17
N MET A 310 -23.38 -34.66 24.96
CA MET A 310 -23.01 -35.63 23.93
C MET A 310 -23.18 -37.06 24.42
N PRO A 311 -23.68 -37.98 23.56
CA PRO A 311 -23.92 -39.37 23.94
C PRO A 311 -22.61 -40.10 24.30
N PHE A 312 -22.70 -41.15 25.06
CA PHE A 312 -21.60 -42.05 25.46
C PHE A 312 -20.45 -41.39 26.25
N GLY A 313 -20.62 -40.17 26.79
CA GLY A 313 -19.59 -39.47 27.56
C GLY A 313 -18.37 -39.04 26.73
N ILE A 314 -18.45 -39.05 25.40
CA ILE A 314 -17.33 -38.68 24.52
C ILE A 314 -17.15 -37.18 24.37
N GLY A 315 -18.07 -36.39 24.89
CA GLY A 315 -18.11 -34.93 24.68
C GLY A 315 -16.80 -34.22 25.07
N LEU A 316 -16.25 -34.58 26.23
CA LEU A 316 -14.95 -34.07 26.69
C LEU A 316 -13.84 -34.31 25.65
N PHE A 317 -13.69 -35.56 25.21
CA PHE A 317 -12.67 -35.93 24.22
C PHE A 317 -12.86 -35.18 22.88
N VAL A 318 -14.11 -35.14 22.38
CA VAL A 318 -14.45 -34.52 21.10
C VAL A 318 -14.20 -33.02 21.11
N ILE A 319 -14.53 -32.30 22.20
CA ILE A 319 -14.30 -30.85 22.32
C ILE A 319 -12.81 -30.57 22.47
N VAL A 320 -12.07 -31.34 23.26
CA VAL A 320 -10.62 -31.13 23.41
C VAL A 320 -9.89 -31.45 22.11
N LEU A 321 -10.36 -32.46 21.35
CA LEU A 321 -9.86 -32.71 20.00
C LEU A 321 -10.17 -31.51 19.06
N GLY A 322 -11.38 -30.96 19.13
CA GLY A 322 -11.78 -29.76 18.40
C GLY A 322 -10.89 -28.54 18.74
N LEU A 323 -10.60 -28.37 20.03
CA LEU A 323 -9.65 -27.35 20.52
C LEU A 323 -8.26 -27.51 19.88
N ALA A 324 -7.73 -28.73 19.87
CA ALA A 324 -6.44 -29.03 19.25
C ALA A 324 -6.44 -28.78 17.75
N LEU A 325 -7.46 -29.27 17.02
CA LEU A 325 -7.59 -29.09 15.57
C LEU A 325 -7.79 -27.62 15.21
N GLY A 326 -8.59 -26.88 15.98
CA GLY A 326 -8.80 -25.45 15.81
C GLY A 326 -7.52 -24.64 15.98
N ALA A 327 -6.73 -25.00 17.00
CA ALA A 327 -5.41 -24.40 17.20
C ALA A 327 -4.46 -24.64 16.01
N LEU A 328 -4.43 -25.88 15.50
CA LEU A 328 -3.57 -26.25 14.37
C LEU A 328 -3.97 -25.54 13.07
N ALA A 329 -5.27 -25.40 12.79
CA ALA A 329 -5.76 -24.65 11.65
C ALA A 329 -5.39 -23.17 11.76
N ALA A 330 -5.65 -22.56 12.90
CA ALA A 330 -5.42 -21.14 13.13
C ALA A 330 -3.93 -20.77 13.08
N ILE A 331 -3.05 -21.52 13.75
CA ILE A 331 -1.61 -21.20 13.75
C ILE A 331 -1.00 -21.23 12.35
N ASN A 332 -1.49 -22.14 11.51
CA ASN A 332 -1.07 -22.24 10.12
C ASN A 332 -1.40 -20.94 9.36
N SER A 333 -2.64 -20.49 9.42
CA SER A 333 -3.11 -19.25 8.78
C SER A 333 -2.41 -18.00 9.34
N LEU A 334 -2.10 -17.98 10.64
CA LEU A 334 -1.48 -16.84 11.28
C LEU A 334 0.01 -16.70 10.95
N ILE A 335 0.76 -17.82 10.89
CA ILE A 335 2.14 -17.80 10.37
C ILE A 335 2.15 -17.40 8.89
N PHE A 336 1.18 -17.88 8.12
CA PHE A 336 1.00 -17.49 6.73
C PHE A 336 0.78 -15.98 6.62
N SER A 337 -0.23 -15.43 7.29
CA SER A 337 -0.62 -14.01 7.22
C SER A 337 0.48 -13.09 7.74
N SER A 338 1.00 -13.31 8.96
CA SER A 338 2.08 -12.51 9.56
C SER A 338 3.31 -12.43 8.67
N SER A 339 3.71 -13.56 8.08
CA SER A 339 4.87 -13.60 7.19
C SER A 339 4.64 -12.82 5.88
N ARG A 340 3.41 -12.72 5.38
CA ARG A 340 3.09 -11.91 4.17
C ARG A 340 3.12 -10.42 4.48
N VAL A 341 2.60 -10.00 5.62
CA VAL A 341 2.70 -8.60 6.06
C VAL A 341 4.18 -8.19 6.19
N ALA A 342 4.98 -8.97 6.93
CA ALA A 342 6.40 -8.70 7.11
C ALA A 342 7.17 -8.71 5.76
N PHE A 343 6.82 -9.62 4.85
CA PHE A 343 7.37 -9.68 3.50
C PHE A 343 7.03 -8.42 2.70
N ALA A 344 5.77 -7.98 2.70
CA ALA A 344 5.33 -6.77 2.01
C ALA A 344 6.08 -5.55 2.53
N MET A 345 6.21 -5.40 3.86
CA MET A 345 7.00 -4.33 4.48
C MET A 345 8.48 -4.39 4.08
N GLY A 346 9.07 -5.59 3.96
CA GLY A 346 10.46 -5.77 3.52
C GLY A 346 10.64 -5.48 2.03
N ARG A 347 9.69 -5.87 1.17
CA ARG A 347 9.63 -5.54 -0.26
C ARG A 347 9.58 -4.04 -0.47
N ASP A 348 8.78 -3.36 0.32
CA ASP A 348 8.57 -1.91 0.25
C ASP A 348 9.70 -1.10 0.92
N GLY A 349 10.72 -1.75 1.47
CA GLY A 349 11.88 -1.10 2.09
C GLY A 349 11.60 -0.48 3.47
N THR A 350 10.42 -0.69 4.05
CA THR A 350 10.08 -0.21 5.41
C THR A 350 10.68 -1.11 6.51
N LEU A 351 10.99 -2.37 6.18
CA LEU A 351 11.82 -3.28 6.97
C LEU A 351 13.12 -3.64 6.22
N PRO A 352 14.13 -4.20 6.90
CA PRO A 352 15.36 -4.62 6.24
C PRO A 352 15.10 -5.53 5.03
N LYS A 353 15.88 -5.36 3.95
CA LYS A 353 15.70 -6.07 2.66
C LYS A 353 15.61 -7.59 2.78
N GLY A 354 16.14 -8.18 3.84
CA GLY A 354 16.04 -9.63 4.11
C GLY A 354 14.60 -10.13 4.20
N PHE A 355 13.69 -9.32 4.76
CA PHE A 355 12.26 -9.66 4.89
C PHE A 355 11.55 -9.79 3.53
N GLY A 356 11.94 -8.97 2.55
CA GLY A 356 11.37 -8.98 1.19
C GLY A 356 11.93 -10.05 0.25
N ARG A 357 12.73 -11.02 0.76
CA ARG A 357 13.33 -12.06 -0.08
C ARG A 357 12.50 -13.34 -0.09
N LEU A 358 12.21 -13.86 -1.28
CA LEU A 358 11.64 -15.18 -1.48
C LEU A 358 12.73 -16.25 -1.60
N HIS A 359 12.45 -17.45 -1.09
CA HIS A 359 13.35 -18.58 -1.26
C HIS A 359 13.37 -19.03 -2.74
N PRO A 360 14.55 -19.15 -3.41
CA PRO A 360 14.64 -19.35 -4.86
C PRO A 360 13.87 -20.57 -5.40
N ARG A 361 13.90 -21.68 -4.65
CA ARG A 361 13.24 -22.93 -5.08
C ARG A 361 11.81 -23.08 -4.55
N LYS A 362 11.56 -22.65 -3.30
CA LYS A 362 10.25 -22.87 -2.63
C LYS A 362 9.28 -21.73 -2.85
N ARG A 363 9.78 -20.56 -3.24
CA ARG A 363 8.98 -19.33 -3.48
C ARG A 363 8.18 -18.89 -2.24
N THR A 364 8.77 -19.08 -1.06
CA THR A 364 8.20 -18.68 0.23
C THR A 364 9.06 -17.59 0.88
N PRO A 365 8.50 -16.64 1.67
CA PRO A 365 9.23 -15.59 2.36
C PRO A 365 9.89 -16.12 3.63
N HIS A 366 10.95 -16.91 3.49
CA HIS A 366 11.55 -17.73 4.54
C HIS A 366 12.05 -16.94 5.76
N VAL A 367 12.59 -15.73 5.57
CA VAL A 367 13.05 -14.87 6.67
C VAL A 367 11.85 -14.36 7.48
N SER A 368 10.81 -13.88 6.79
CA SER A 368 9.59 -13.39 7.43
C SER A 368 8.87 -14.52 8.19
N ILE A 369 8.82 -15.75 7.63
CA ILE A 369 8.26 -16.92 8.32
C ILE A 369 9.05 -17.24 9.60
N ALA A 370 10.36 -17.25 9.54
CA ALA A 370 11.21 -17.57 10.69
C ALA A 370 11.08 -16.52 11.82
N LEU A 371 11.06 -15.23 11.48
CA LEU A 371 10.94 -14.15 12.46
C LEU A 371 9.53 -14.03 13.04
N SER A 372 8.48 -14.24 12.24
CA SER A 372 7.10 -14.33 12.77
C SER A 372 6.97 -15.51 13.72
N GLY A 373 7.50 -16.67 13.35
CA GLY A 373 7.49 -17.85 14.22
C GLY A 373 8.27 -17.64 15.52
N LEU A 374 9.41 -16.96 15.47
CA LEU A 374 10.20 -16.61 16.66
C LEU A 374 9.40 -15.69 17.59
N LEU A 375 8.71 -14.67 17.06
CA LEU A 375 7.86 -13.79 17.85
C LEU A 375 6.71 -14.54 18.52
N ILE A 376 6.05 -15.44 17.80
CA ILE A 376 4.98 -16.28 18.34
C ILE A 376 5.51 -17.10 19.55
N VAL A 377 6.64 -17.78 19.40
CA VAL A 377 7.24 -18.56 20.48
C VAL A 377 7.62 -17.68 21.67
N LEU A 378 8.22 -16.51 21.42
CA LEU A 378 8.61 -15.57 22.47
C LEU A 378 7.39 -15.11 23.28
N MET A 379 6.28 -14.70 22.61
CA MET A 379 5.05 -14.29 23.31
C MET A 379 4.45 -15.43 24.12
N THR A 380 4.42 -16.65 23.59
CA THR A 380 3.95 -17.85 24.32
C THR A 380 4.73 -18.14 25.59
N LEU A 381 6.04 -17.84 25.59
CA LEU A 381 6.90 -18.05 26.75
C LEU A 381 6.75 -16.95 27.83
N THR A 382 6.48 -15.70 27.40
CA THR A 382 6.58 -14.51 28.27
C THR A 382 5.25 -13.99 28.79
N LEU A 383 4.14 -14.20 28.08
CA LEU A 383 2.83 -13.69 28.44
C LEU A 383 1.86 -14.80 28.88
N ASP A 384 0.88 -14.43 29.67
CA ASP A 384 -0.25 -15.30 30.01
C ASP A 384 -1.37 -15.20 28.95
N LEU A 385 -2.25 -16.18 28.93
CA LEU A 385 -3.27 -16.34 27.90
C LEU A 385 -4.25 -15.16 27.82
N ASN A 386 -4.66 -14.59 28.96
CA ASN A 386 -5.60 -13.47 29.03
C ASN A 386 -4.97 -12.19 28.46
N THR A 387 -3.74 -11.87 28.86
CA THR A 387 -3.00 -10.71 28.37
C THR A 387 -2.71 -10.85 26.86
N VAL A 388 -2.41 -12.06 26.37
CA VAL A 388 -2.27 -12.35 24.93
C VAL A 388 -3.57 -12.06 24.20
N ALA A 389 -4.71 -12.58 24.69
CA ALA A 389 -6.02 -12.38 24.05
C ALA A 389 -6.41 -10.89 24.01
N ALA A 390 -6.28 -10.18 25.15
CA ALA A 390 -6.60 -8.77 25.24
C ALA A 390 -5.67 -7.90 24.37
N SER A 391 -4.37 -8.19 24.36
CA SER A 391 -3.39 -7.46 23.53
C SER A 391 -3.62 -7.68 22.03
N ALA A 392 -3.98 -8.89 21.61
CA ALA A 392 -4.36 -9.21 20.26
C ALA A 392 -5.57 -8.37 19.83
N GLY A 393 -6.64 -8.39 20.63
CA GLY A 393 -7.84 -7.59 20.37
C GLY A 393 -7.52 -6.10 20.20
N ILE A 394 -6.69 -5.51 21.07
CA ILE A 394 -6.28 -4.09 20.95
C ILE A 394 -5.54 -3.85 19.62
N MET A 395 -4.59 -4.72 19.24
CA MET A 395 -3.83 -4.56 17.99
C MET A 395 -4.74 -4.54 16.76
N PHE A 396 -5.68 -5.49 16.68
CA PHE A 396 -6.60 -5.55 15.55
C PHE A 396 -7.63 -4.43 15.55
N LEU A 397 -8.14 -4.03 16.72
CA LEU A 397 -9.03 -2.89 16.82
C LEU A 397 -8.38 -1.60 16.32
N LEU A 398 -7.11 -1.36 16.68
CA LEU A 398 -6.33 -0.23 16.17
C LEU A 398 -6.08 -0.34 14.66
N LEU A 399 -5.73 -1.52 14.16
CA LEU A 399 -5.57 -1.78 12.73
C LEU A 399 -6.87 -1.48 11.96
N PHE A 400 -8.00 -1.90 12.50
CA PHE A 400 -9.32 -1.75 11.87
C PHE A 400 -9.77 -0.28 11.81
N VAL A 401 -9.44 0.54 12.83
CA VAL A 401 -9.61 2.00 12.75
C VAL A 401 -8.86 2.55 11.53
N MET A 402 -7.59 2.16 11.35
CA MET A 402 -6.76 2.64 10.24
C MET A 402 -7.26 2.15 8.87
N VAL A 403 -7.74 0.91 8.77
CA VAL A 403 -8.30 0.35 7.52
C VAL A 403 -9.61 1.03 7.12
N ASN A 404 -10.52 1.25 8.09
CA ASN A 404 -11.76 1.99 7.85
C ASN A 404 -11.48 3.42 7.37
N TRP A 405 -10.51 4.10 7.98
CA TRP A 405 -10.07 5.42 7.53
C TRP A 405 -9.50 5.37 6.11
N SER A 406 -8.68 4.36 5.81
CA SER A 406 -8.11 4.15 4.49
C SER A 406 -9.17 3.95 3.41
N ALA A 407 -10.27 3.25 3.73
CA ALA A 407 -11.39 3.08 2.80
C ALA A 407 -12.03 4.44 2.45
N ILE A 408 -12.16 5.36 3.43
CA ILE A 408 -12.69 6.70 3.18
C ILE A 408 -11.74 7.51 2.28
N VAL A 409 -10.45 7.50 2.58
CA VAL A 409 -9.42 8.26 1.85
C VAL A 409 -9.29 7.74 0.42
N LEU A 410 -9.06 6.43 0.26
CA LEU A 410 -8.82 5.82 -1.07
C LEU A 410 -10.04 5.90 -2.01
N ARG A 411 -11.26 5.94 -1.46
CA ARG A 411 -12.45 6.15 -2.30
C ARG A 411 -12.54 7.58 -2.84
N ARG A 412 -11.97 8.56 -2.12
CA ARG A 412 -11.95 9.97 -2.52
C ARG A 412 -10.74 10.32 -3.40
N THR A 413 -9.59 9.75 -3.10
CA THR A 413 -8.33 10.07 -3.80
C THR A 413 -8.10 9.23 -5.06
N MET A 414 -8.71 8.05 -5.15
CA MET A 414 -8.59 7.11 -6.27
C MET A 414 -9.98 6.64 -6.76
N PRO A 415 -10.83 7.55 -7.28
CA PRO A 415 -12.17 7.21 -7.74
C PRO A 415 -12.14 6.32 -8.99
N GLU A 416 -11.08 6.37 -9.80
CA GLU A 416 -10.84 5.63 -11.04
C GLU A 416 -10.56 4.15 -10.84
N VAL A 417 -10.15 3.73 -9.64
CA VAL A 417 -9.87 2.33 -9.34
C VAL A 417 -11.17 1.53 -9.37
N ARG A 418 -11.20 0.50 -10.20
CA ARG A 418 -12.35 -0.38 -10.30
C ARG A 418 -12.56 -1.18 -9.02
N ARG A 419 -13.74 -1.02 -8.41
CA ARG A 419 -14.17 -1.73 -7.20
C ARG A 419 -15.25 -2.73 -7.58
N TYR A 420 -14.95 -4.00 -7.50
CA TYR A 420 -15.93 -5.07 -7.77
C TYR A 420 -17.01 -5.14 -6.69
N TYR A 421 -16.62 -4.98 -5.43
CA TYR A 421 -17.53 -4.74 -4.32
C TYR A 421 -17.46 -3.28 -3.91
N ARG A 422 -18.61 -2.61 -3.87
CA ARG A 422 -18.76 -1.24 -3.36
C ARG A 422 -19.63 -1.29 -2.12
N MET A 423 -19.08 -0.88 -0.96
CA MET A 423 -19.87 -0.85 0.26
C MET A 423 -21.05 0.09 0.12
N PRO A 424 -22.27 -0.33 0.54
CA PRO A 424 -23.45 0.50 0.51
C PRO A 424 -23.35 1.63 1.54
N LEU A 425 -24.22 2.66 1.38
CA LEU A 425 -24.36 3.78 2.33
C LEU A 425 -23.06 4.52 2.68
N PHE A 426 -22.05 4.47 1.82
CA PHE A 426 -20.79 5.17 2.05
C PHE A 426 -21.00 6.67 2.27
N PRO A 427 -20.32 7.36 3.25
CA PRO A 427 -19.23 6.85 4.11
C PRO A 427 -19.68 6.32 5.49
N LEU A 428 -20.97 6.04 5.70
CA LEU A 428 -21.51 5.67 7.01
C LEU A 428 -20.88 4.38 7.59
N PRO A 429 -20.75 3.24 6.85
CA PRO A 429 -20.18 2.02 7.41
C PRO A 429 -18.76 2.19 7.97
N PRO A 430 -17.78 2.77 7.24
CA PRO A 430 -16.44 2.92 7.80
C PRO A 430 -16.39 3.92 8.97
N ILE A 431 -17.27 4.94 9.04
CA ILE A 431 -17.36 5.84 10.18
C ILE A 431 -17.86 5.07 11.42
N LEU A 432 -18.90 4.26 11.26
CA LEU A 432 -19.42 3.40 12.34
C LEU A 432 -18.40 2.33 12.73
N GLY A 433 -17.64 1.80 11.78
CA GLY A 433 -16.51 0.91 12.03
C GLY A 433 -15.45 1.57 12.92
N ILE A 434 -15.02 2.80 12.61
CA ILE A 434 -14.06 3.56 13.42
C ILE A 434 -14.60 3.80 14.82
N ALA A 435 -15.84 4.27 14.94
CA ALA A 435 -16.46 4.56 16.24
C ALA A 435 -16.60 3.30 17.09
N GLY A 436 -17.13 2.21 16.51
CA GLY A 436 -17.34 0.93 17.20
C GLY A 436 -16.03 0.30 17.66
N THR A 437 -15.05 0.16 16.76
CA THR A 437 -13.73 -0.40 17.11
C THR A 437 -12.99 0.46 18.12
N GLY A 438 -13.11 1.79 18.03
CA GLY A 438 -12.51 2.73 19.01
C GLY A 438 -13.11 2.58 20.41
N VAL A 439 -14.43 2.53 20.53
CA VAL A 439 -15.12 2.33 21.82
C VAL A 439 -14.73 0.98 22.43
N VAL A 440 -14.75 -0.08 21.63
CA VAL A 440 -14.38 -1.44 22.08
C VAL A 440 -12.92 -1.47 22.52
N ALA A 441 -11.99 -0.86 21.80
CA ALA A 441 -10.58 -0.81 22.18
C ALA A 441 -10.37 -0.12 23.53
N VAL A 442 -10.99 1.04 23.73
CA VAL A 442 -10.87 1.79 25.00
C VAL A 442 -11.44 0.99 26.18
N SER A 443 -12.52 0.22 25.98
CA SER A 443 -13.15 -0.55 27.04
C SER A 443 -12.27 -1.69 27.58
N VAL A 444 -11.32 -2.21 26.80
CA VAL A 444 -10.35 -3.22 27.25
C VAL A 444 -9.46 -2.70 28.38
N TRP A 445 -9.27 -1.37 28.51
CA TRP A 445 -8.52 -0.77 29.61
C TRP A 445 -9.09 -1.12 31.00
N ALA A 446 -10.41 -1.29 31.09
CA ALA A 446 -11.08 -1.65 32.33
C ALA A 446 -10.86 -3.11 32.73
N ILE A 447 -10.47 -3.98 31.79
CA ILE A 447 -10.30 -5.42 32.01
C ILE A 447 -8.82 -5.77 32.16
N ASP A 448 -7.98 -5.35 31.24
CA ASP A 448 -6.54 -5.64 31.25
C ASP A 448 -5.71 -4.42 30.83
N ARG A 449 -5.10 -3.76 31.84
CA ARG A 449 -4.20 -2.63 31.61
C ARG A 449 -2.86 -3.05 31.02
N LEU A 450 -2.37 -4.26 31.36
CA LEU A 450 -1.08 -4.77 30.87
C LEU A 450 -1.13 -4.95 29.37
N ALA A 451 -2.26 -5.42 28.83
CA ALA A 451 -2.46 -5.54 27.40
C ALA A 451 -2.26 -4.22 26.64
N TRP A 452 -2.72 -3.10 27.21
CA TRP A 452 -2.47 -1.77 26.65
C TRP A 452 -0.99 -1.36 26.71
N PHE A 453 -0.29 -1.68 27.80
CA PHE A 453 1.16 -1.40 27.89
C PHE A 453 1.96 -2.23 26.88
N VAL A 454 1.59 -3.49 26.64
CA VAL A 454 2.18 -4.33 25.58
C VAL A 454 1.97 -3.69 24.20
N ALA A 455 0.74 -3.25 23.94
CA ALA A 455 0.38 -2.61 22.67
C ALA A 455 1.15 -1.30 22.45
N LEU A 456 1.16 -0.40 23.42
CA LEU A 456 1.87 0.88 23.34
C LEU A 456 3.39 0.69 23.27
N GLY A 457 3.94 -0.26 24.03
CA GLY A 457 5.36 -0.61 23.99
C GLY A 457 5.78 -1.09 22.59
N TRP A 458 4.95 -1.92 21.96
CA TRP A 458 5.20 -2.38 20.59
C TRP A 458 5.12 -1.24 19.56
N ILE A 459 4.13 -0.36 19.68
CA ILE A 459 4.00 0.83 18.82
C ILE A 459 5.21 1.75 18.99
N ALA A 460 5.64 2.01 20.24
CA ALA A 460 6.82 2.83 20.52
C ALA A 460 8.10 2.22 19.94
N LEU A 461 8.28 0.90 20.05
CA LEU A 461 9.39 0.17 19.42
C LEU A 461 9.37 0.32 17.89
N GLY A 462 8.19 0.20 17.27
CA GLY A 462 8.05 0.38 15.83
C GLY A 462 8.41 1.79 15.38
N LEU A 463 7.94 2.80 16.07
CA LEU A 463 8.31 4.19 15.79
C LEU A 463 9.81 4.41 15.93
N ALA A 464 10.44 3.87 16.98
CA ALA A 464 11.88 3.95 17.16
C ALA A 464 12.63 3.31 15.98
N ILE A 465 12.23 2.11 15.53
CA ILE A 465 12.80 1.45 14.37
C ILE A 465 12.60 2.28 13.10
N HIS A 466 11.40 2.81 12.88
CA HIS A 466 11.08 3.65 11.73
C HIS A 466 11.98 4.89 11.65
N TYR A 467 12.15 5.63 12.75
CA TYR A 467 12.99 6.83 12.75
C TYR A 467 14.49 6.53 12.70
N LEU A 468 14.95 5.39 13.23
CA LEU A 468 16.36 4.99 13.20
C LEU A 468 16.78 4.39 11.84
N HIS A 469 15.91 3.65 11.17
CA HIS A 469 16.22 2.92 9.93
C HIS A 469 15.48 3.43 8.68
N GLY A 470 14.31 4.05 8.84
CA GLY A 470 13.34 4.31 7.77
C GLY A 470 13.63 5.52 6.87
N ARG A 471 14.74 6.26 7.07
CA ARG A 471 15.06 7.44 6.24
C ARG A 471 15.78 7.15 4.92
N LYS A 472 16.08 5.90 4.60
CA LYS A 472 16.64 5.54 3.28
C LYS A 472 15.52 5.03 2.39
N GLU A 473 14.90 5.91 1.64
CA GLU A 473 14.05 5.53 0.52
C GLU A 473 14.86 4.71 -0.48
N ILE A 474 14.55 3.43 -0.57
CA ILE A 474 15.02 2.58 -1.66
C ILE A 474 13.82 2.30 -2.53
N VAL A 475 13.69 3.11 -3.57
CA VAL A 475 12.69 2.93 -4.59
C VAL A 475 13.28 2.03 -5.65
N VAL A 476 12.75 0.84 -5.75
CA VAL A 476 12.93 0.00 -6.95
C VAL A 476 11.70 0.25 -7.82
N GLY A 477 11.83 1.14 -8.80
CA GLY A 477 10.81 1.31 -9.84
C GLY A 477 10.83 0.10 -10.76
N VAL A 478 9.72 -0.62 -10.84
CA VAL A 478 9.50 -1.62 -11.89
C VAL A 478 8.66 -0.95 -12.96
N THR A 479 9.21 -0.84 -14.17
CA THR A 479 8.49 -0.33 -15.35
C THR A 479 8.12 -1.49 -16.24
N LYS A 480 6.90 -1.49 -16.80
CA LYS A 480 6.47 -2.46 -17.79
C LYS A 480 5.99 -1.74 -19.04
N VAL A 481 6.71 -1.95 -20.13
CA VAL A 481 6.26 -1.49 -21.44
C VAL A 481 5.08 -2.35 -21.87
N VAL A 482 3.91 -1.72 -22.02
CA VAL A 482 2.69 -2.44 -22.41
C VAL A 482 2.69 -2.68 -23.92
N GLU A 483 3.21 -1.73 -24.70
CA GLU A 483 3.40 -1.88 -26.14
C GLU A 483 4.24 -0.73 -26.72
N SER A 484 5.11 -1.03 -27.67
CA SER A 484 5.78 -0.04 -28.51
C SER A 484 5.62 -0.42 -29.97
N ILE A 485 5.23 0.54 -30.81
CA ILE A 485 5.22 0.39 -32.26
C ILE A 485 6.54 0.99 -32.74
N LEU A 486 7.53 0.12 -32.99
CA LEU A 486 8.88 0.54 -33.41
C LEU A 486 8.93 0.73 -34.94
N PRO A 487 9.59 1.80 -35.45
CA PRO A 487 9.85 1.95 -36.86
C PRO A 487 11.00 1.04 -37.31
N ALA A 488 11.00 0.70 -38.58
CA ALA A 488 11.95 -0.26 -39.19
C ALA A 488 13.40 0.24 -39.36
N ARG A 489 13.73 1.50 -39.07
CA ARG A 489 15.06 2.10 -39.18
C ARG A 489 15.51 2.75 -37.89
N ARG A 490 16.78 2.61 -37.49
CA ARG A 490 17.37 3.34 -36.36
C ARG A 490 17.71 4.79 -36.79
N PRO A 491 16.98 5.82 -36.27
CA PRO A 491 17.29 7.21 -36.57
C PRO A 491 18.56 7.67 -35.85
N ARG A 492 19.20 8.72 -36.39
CA ARG A 492 20.44 9.29 -35.83
C ARG A 492 20.19 10.11 -34.53
N TYR A 493 19.03 10.74 -34.39
CA TYR A 493 18.69 11.63 -33.27
C TYR A 493 17.33 11.25 -32.69
N ARG A 494 17.21 11.21 -31.38
CA ARG A 494 16.01 10.75 -30.68
C ARG A 494 15.45 11.79 -29.73
N ILE A 495 14.18 12.08 -29.88
CA ILE A 495 13.45 13.06 -29.07
C ILE A 495 12.39 12.33 -28.25
N LEU A 496 12.41 12.53 -26.93
CA LEU A 496 11.37 12.02 -26.03
C LEU A 496 10.45 13.16 -25.60
N LEU A 497 9.15 12.96 -25.78
CA LEU A 497 8.09 13.90 -25.41
C LEU A 497 7.09 13.21 -24.49
N PRO A 498 7.24 13.35 -23.17
CA PRO A 498 6.22 12.88 -22.22
C PRO A 498 4.93 13.68 -22.34
N ILE A 499 3.80 12.99 -22.50
CA ILE A 499 2.45 13.56 -22.62
C ILE A 499 1.68 13.26 -21.34
N GLU A 500 1.38 14.28 -20.56
CA GLU A 500 0.49 14.20 -19.38
C GLU A 500 -0.97 14.53 -19.77
N ASP A 501 -1.13 15.46 -20.71
CA ASP A 501 -2.43 16.04 -21.09
C ASP A 501 -2.60 15.94 -22.61
N PHE A 502 -3.58 15.19 -23.05
CA PHE A 502 -3.86 14.93 -24.47
C PHE A 502 -4.47 16.13 -25.22
N GLU A 503 -4.92 17.16 -24.50
CA GLU A 503 -5.48 18.37 -25.10
C GLU A 503 -4.40 19.37 -25.54
N ARG A 504 -3.16 19.18 -25.11
CA ARG A 504 -2.03 20.09 -25.43
C ARG A 504 -1.36 19.74 -26.75
N VAL A 505 -2.06 19.99 -27.82
CA VAL A 505 -1.57 19.70 -29.19
C VAL A 505 -0.36 20.55 -29.57
N GLU A 506 -0.22 21.76 -29.03
CA GLU A 506 0.87 22.70 -29.35
C GLU A 506 2.26 22.15 -28.97
N LEU A 507 2.32 21.38 -27.88
CA LEU A 507 3.55 20.73 -27.44
C LEU A 507 3.98 19.64 -28.45
N VAL A 508 3.01 18.91 -28.98
CA VAL A 508 3.25 17.87 -30.00
C VAL A 508 3.64 18.50 -31.32
N ASP A 509 3.00 19.61 -31.73
CA ASP A 509 3.32 20.36 -32.94
C ASP A 509 4.75 20.88 -32.88
N PHE A 510 5.16 21.44 -31.72
CA PHE A 510 6.54 21.88 -31.50
C PHE A 510 7.52 20.70 -31.57
N GLY A 511 7.23 19.59 -30.90
CA GLY A 511 8.06 18.38 -30.93
C GLY A 511 8.20 17.80 -32.35
N ALA A 512 7.11 17.78 -33.11
CA ALA A 512 7.11 17.33 -34.50
C ALA A 512 7.92 18.23 -35.41
N LEU A 513 7.86 19.56 -35.21
CA LEU A 513 8.65 20.53 -35.97
C LEU A 513 10.15 20.33 -35.72
N VAL A 514 10.55 20.17 -34.45
CA VAL A 514 11.93 19.89 -34.08
C VAL A 514 12.40 18.57 -34.67
N ALA A 515 11.58 17.52 -34.58
CA ALA A 515 11.91 16.19 -35.11
C ALA A 515 12.11 16.19 -36.64
N LYS A 516 11.27 16.92 -37.35
CA LYS A 516 11.36 17.06 -38.82
C LYS A 516 12.65 17.75 -39.26
N VAL A 517 13.05 18.80 -38.53
CA VAL A 517 14.26 19.57 -38.89
C VAL A 517 15.54 18.81 -38.55
N GLU A 518 15.56 18.10 -37.42
CA GLU A 518 16.72 17.33 -36.95
C GLU A 518 16.80 15.93 -37.61
N ASP A 519 15.87 15.56 -38.51
CA ASP A 519 15.73 14.20 -39.07
C ASP A 519 15.71 13.14 -37.96
N ALA A 520 14.90 13.43 -36.92
CA ALA A 520 14.86 12.72 -35.66
C ALA A 520 13.60 11.84 -35.51
N GLU A 521 13.70 10.83 -34.67
CA GLU A 521 12.54 10.08 -34.19
C GLU A 521 11.93 10.76 -32.98
N LEU A 522 10.62 11.08 -33.04
CA LEU A 522 9.84 11.61 -31.93
C LEU A 522 9.11 10.49 -31.23
N THR A 523 9.45 10.21 -29.97
CA THR A 523 8.71 9.26 -29.12
C THR A 523 7.75 10.02 -28.23
N LEU A 524 6.44 9.83 -28.44
CA LEU A 524 5.39 10.30 -27.55
C LEU A 524 5.21 9.25 -26.44
N LEU A 525 5.55 9.62 -25.20
CA LEU A 525 5.46 8.72 -24.04
C LEU A 525 4.34 9.17 -23.09
N HIS A 526 3.37 8.30 -22.83
CA HIS A 526 2.44 8.50 -21.73
C HIS A 526 2.71 7.46 -20.65
N VAL A 527 3.00 7.91 -19.44
CA VAL A 527 3.22 7.05 -18.29
C VAL A 527 1.97 7.07 -17.41
N ILE A 528 1.32 5.93 -17.30
CA ILE A 528 0.20 5.72 -16.38
C ILE A 528 0.82 5.45 -15.01
N GLU A 529 0.65 6.39 -14.08
CA GLU A 529 1.12 6.22 -12.72
C GLU A 529 0.19 5.29 -11.95
N VAL A 530 0.75 4.18 -11.48
CA VAL A 530 0.08 3.24 -10.61
C VAL A 530 0.64 3.42 -9.22
N PRO A 531 -0.20 3.58 -8.22
CA PRO A 531 0.27 3.57 -6.84
C PRO A 531 1.21 2.39 -6.58
N PRO A 532 2.30 2.57 -5.81
CA PRO A 532 3.31 1.53 -5.57
C PRO A 532 2.78 0.19 -5.06
N ALA A 533 1.53 0.13 -4.66
CA ALA A 533 0.86 -1.06 -4.16
C ALA A 533 -0.06 -1.76 -5.14
N LEU A 534 -0.35 -1.15 -6.26
CA LEU A 534 -1.06 -1.86 -7.31
C LEU A 534 -0.05 -2.61 -8.17
N PRO A 535 -0.29 -3.90 -8.48
CA PRO A 535 0.47 -4.55 -9.53
C PRO A 535 0.29 -3.74 -10.82
N ILE A 536 1.36 -3.60 -11.56
CA ILE A 536 1.35 -2.88 -12.85
C ILE A 536 0.26 -3.42 -13.79
N ASP A 537 -0.16 -4.67 -13.60
CA ASP A 537 -1.22 -5.34 -14.37
C ASP A 537 -2.65 -5.04 -13.87
N ALA A 538 -2.82 -4.31 -12.77
CA ALA A 538 -4.16 -4.00 -12.20
C ALA A 538 -4.93 -2.89 -12.94
N ILE A 539 -4.31 -2.28 -13.93
CA ILE A 539 -4.97 -1.22 -14.73
C ILE A 539 -6.06 -1.82 -15.60
N ASP A 540 -7.20 -1.16 -15.63
CA ASP A 540 -8.30 -1.52 -16.51
C ASP A 540 -7.83 -1.44 -17.98
N ARG A 541 -7.98 -2.55 -18.72
CA ARG A 541 -7.63 -2.61 -20.15
C ARG A 541 -8.40 -1.58 -21.00
N LEU A 542 -9.59 -1.18 -20.56
CA LEU A 542 -10.37 -0.13 -21.22
C LEU A 542 -9.68 1.22 -21.07
N TYR A 543 -9.15 1.54 -19.89
CA TYR A 543 -8.41 2.79 -19.67
C TYR A 543 -7.13 2.83 -20.49
N VAL A 544 -6.35 1.74 -20.51
CA VAL A 544 -5.16 1.64 -21.37
C VAL A 544 -5.52 1.81 -22.84
N SER A 545 -6.67 1.27 -23.27
CA SER A 545 -7.17 1.41 -24.65
C SER A 545 -7.58 2.85 -24.99
N GLU A 546 -8.16 3.56 -24.05
CA GLU A 546 -8.53 4.97 -24.19
C GLU A 546 -7.29 5.87 -24.30
N VAL A 547 -6.31 5.67 -23.38
CA VAL A 547 -5.01 6.34 -23.42
C VAL A 547 -4.32 6.10 -24.75
N ARG A 548 -4.30 4.86 -25.21
CA ARG A 548 -3.71 4.47 -26.50
C ARG A 548 -4.41 5.17 -27.68
N TRP A 549 -5.72 5.24 -27.64
CA TRP A 549 -6.50 5.93 -28.68
C TRP A 549 -6.15 7.41 -28.75
N ASN A 550 -6.09 8.10 -27.61
CA ASN A 550 -5.77 9.52 -27.54
C ASN A 550 -4.31 9.78 -27.96
N LEU A 551 -3.36 8.96 -27.50
CA LEU A 551 -1.97 9.07 -27.91
C LEU A 551 -1.79 8.77 -29.40
N GLY A 552 -2.59 7.85 -29.94
CA GLY A 552 -2.62 7.53 -31.38
C GLY A 552 -3.12 8.69 -32.24
N LYS A 553 -4.03 9.55 -31.73
CA LYS A 553 -4.44 10.80 -32.42
C LYS A 553 -3.28 11.79 -32.50
N LEU A 554 -2.56 11.99 -31.37
CA LEU A 554 -1.41 12.88 -31.31
C LEU A 554 -0.26 12.39 -32.20
N ARG A 555 -0.02 11.07 -32.25
CA ARG A 555 0.96 10.49 -33.17
C ARG A 555 0.62 10.80 -34.62
N ARG A 556 -0.62 10.58 -35.06
CA ARG A 556 -1.06 10.89 -36.44
C ARG A 556 -0.85 12.38 -36.76
N ARG A 557 -1.19 13.27 -35.83
CA ARG A 557 -0.98 14.69 -35.98
C ARG A 557 0.50 15.04 -36.20
N ALA A 558 1.41 14.43 -35.44
CA ALA A 558 2.85 14.64 -35.61
C ALA A 558 3.36 14.07 -36.96
N GLU A 559 2.83 12.91 -37.39
CA GLU A 559 3.15 12.30 -38.70
C GLU A 559 2.62 13.17 -39.86
N ASP A 560 1.44 13.77 -39.74
CA ASP A 560 0.87 14.71 -40.72
C ASP A 560 1.73 15.98 -40.87
N LEU A 561 2.42 16.39 -39.80
CA LEU A 561 3.41 17.48 -39.85
C LEU A 561 4.76 17.07 -40.41
N GLY A 562 4.93 15.79 -40.73
CA GLY A 562 6.10 15.20 -41.39
C GLY A 562 7.18 14.69 -40.46
N ALA A 563 6.86 14.43 -39.19
CA ALA A 563 7.77 13.83 -38.21
C ALA A 563 7.65 12.32 -38.19
N THR A 564 8.79 11.61 -38.11
CA THR A 564 8.81 10.17 -37.82
C THR A 564 8.47 9.97 -36.35
N THR A 565 7.27 9.44 -36.04
CA THR A 565 6.76 9.43 -34.69
C THR A 565 6.39 8.03 -34.20
N THR A 566 6.85 7.69 -33.00
CA THR A 566 6.41 6.50 -32.26
C THR A 566 5.55 6.92 -31.08
N ALA A 567 4.67 6.01 -30.62
CA ALA A 567 3.82 6.23 -29.45
C ALA A 567 4.01 5.06 -28.48
N ARG A 568 4.30 5.38 -27.23
CA ARG A 568 4.54 4.40 -26.18
C ARG A 568 3.66 4.71 -24.96
N VAL A 569 2.96 3.70 -24.48
CA VAL A 569 2.23 3.75 -23.21
C VAL A 569 2.97 2.84 -22.23
N GLU A 570 3.41 3.41 -21.14
CA GLU A 570 4.06 2.68 -20.05
C GLU A 570 3.24 2.76 -18.78
N VAL A 571 3.39 1.74 -17.95
CA VAL A 571 2.80 1.69 -16.62
C VAL A 571 3.92 1.65 -15.61
N SER A 572 3.93 2.58 -14.67
CA SER A 572 4.99 2.67 -13.66
C SER A 572 4.45 3.15 -12.33
N HIS A 573 5.13 2.79 -11.26
CA HIS A 573 4.87 3.34 -9.93
C HIS A 573 5.37 4.77 -9.74
N LYS A 574 6.28 5.23 -10.60
CA LYS A 574 6.84 6.58 -10.55
C LYS A 574 7.08 7.10 -11.97
N VAL A 575 6.34 8.11 -12.35
CA VAL A 575 6.46 8.77 -13.66
C VAL A 575 7.89 9.26 -13.92
N PHE A 576 8.53 9.82 -12.91
CA PHE A 576 9.89 10.35 -13.02
C PHE A 576 10.91 9.26 -13.39
N ASP A 577 10.88 8.12 -12.68
CA ASP A 577 11.83 7.03 -12.89
C ASP A 577 11.60 6.38 -14.26
N ALA A 578 10.33 6.18 -14.67
CA ALA A 578 9.99 5.65 -15.99
C ALA A 578 10.53 6.51 -17.13
N ILE A 579 10.36 7.82 -17.06
CA ILE A 579 10.88 8.74 -18.08
C ILE A 579 12.41 8.72 -18.12
N LEU A 580 13.09 8.71 -16.95
CA LEU A 580 14.55 8.62 -16.90
C LEU A 580 15.08 7.29 -17.45
N ASP A 581 14.40 6.18 -17.18
CA ASP A 581 14.78 4.87 -17.69
C ASP A 581 14.62 4.83 -19.23
N ASN A 582 13.53 5.40 -19.77
CA ASN A 582 13.38 5.56 -21.25
C ASN A 582 14.50 6.41 -21.85
N ILE A 583 14.88 7.52 -21.20
CA ILE A 583 16.00 8.36 -21.69
C ILE A 583 17.29 7.55 -21.75
N ARG A 584 17.55 6.68 -20.79
CA ARG A 584 18.77 5.85 -20.73
C ARG A 584 18.72 4.66 -21.68
N GLU A 585 17.58 3.96 -21.77
CA GLU A 585 17.42 2.77 -22.59
C GLU A 585 17.41 3.10 -24.08
N ASP A 586 16.71 4.18 -24.45
CA ASP A 586 16.61 4.63 -25.85
C ASP A 586 17.75 5.56 -26.24
N GLU A 587 18.71 5.84 -25.36
CA GLU A 587 19.79 6.82 -25.60
C GLU A 587 19.24 8.14 -26.14
N THR A 588 18.21 8.69 -25.50
CA THR A 588 17.53 9.92 -25.93
C THR A 588 18.49 11.10 -25.96
N ASP A 589 18.47 11.84 -27.05
CA ASP A 589 19.31 13.03 -27.25
C ASP A 589 18.65 14.31 -26.70
N LEU A 590 17.31 14.40 -26.81
CA LEU A 590 16.55 15.57 -26.42
C LEU A 590 15.25 15.17 -25.68
N LEU A 591 15.06 15.74 -24.49
CA LEU A 591 13.82 15.65 -23.73
C LEU A 591 13.06 16.98 -23.86
N ILE A 592 11.79 16.91 -24.31
CA ILE A 592 10.89 18.06 -24.36
C ILE A 592 9.83 17.91 -23.29
N LEU A 593 9.73 18.88 -22.37
CA LEU A 593 8.79 18.88 -21.27
C LEU A 593 7.79 20.02 -21.39
N GLY A 594 6.51 19.71 -21.19
CA GLY A 594 5.46 20.70 -21.03
C GLY A 594 5.42 21.24 -19.60
N TRP A 595 5.17 22.55 -19.45
CA TRP A 595 5.00 23.18 -18.15
C TRP A 595 3.65 23.90 -18.04
N LYS A 596 2.90 23.63 -16.94
CA LYS A 596 1.56 24.20 -16.70
C LYS A 596 1.55 25.57 -16.02
N GLY A 597 2.69 26.02 -15.49
CA GLY A 597 2.79 27.34 -14.83
C GLY A 597 2.12 27.41 -13.44
N GLY A 598 1.95 26.29 -12.74
CA GLY A 598 1.32 26.25 -11.41
C GLY A 598 2.32 26.42 -10.25
N TRP A 599 1.87 27.02 -9.13
CA TRP A 599 2.68 27.36 -7.95
C TRP A 599 2.55 26.30 -6.85
N GLY A 600 3.65 25.65 -6.47
CA GLY A 600 3.79 24.94 -5.20
C GLY A 600 4.71 25.68 -4.25
N LYS A 601 4.38 25.81 -2.96
CA LYS A 601 5.27 26.46 -1.96
C LYS A 601 6.65 25.80 -1.96
N GLY A 602 7.69 26.54 -2.38
CA GLY A 602 9.09 26.12 -2.30
C GLY A 602 9.70 25.46 -3.54
N ARG A 603 9.01 25.39 -4.70
CA ARG A 603 9.49 24.76 -5.95
C ARG A 603 9.22 25.62 -7.17
N ILE A 604 10.14 25.59 -8.15
CA ILE A 604 10.21 26.61 -9.22
C ILE A 604 9.29 26.29 -10.40
N LEU A 605 9.38 25.09 -10.97
CA LEU A 605 8.63 24.66 -12.15
C LEU A 605 7.68 23.48 -11.85
N GLY A 606 7.66 23.02 -10.60
CA GLY A 606 6.94 21.83 -10.15
C GLY A 606 7.90 20.67 -9.86
N THR A 607 7.46 19.75 -9.02
CA THR A 607 8.29 18.70 -8.41
C THR A 607 9.10 17.87 -9.40
N ASN A 608 8.49 17.55 -10.57
CA ASN A 608 9.10 16.65 -11.54
C ASN A 608 9.91 17.39 -12.60
N VAL A 609 9.47 18.57 -13.07
CA VAL A 609 10.20 19.34 -14.11
C VAL A 609 11.56 19.80 -13.60
N ASP A 610 11.64 20.32 -12.37
CA ASP A 610 12.91 20.75 -11.76
C ASP A 610 13.91 19.58 -11.68
N ARG A 611 13.44 18.39 -11.31
CA ARG A 611 14.28 17.19 -11.22
C ARG A 611 14.75 16.71 -12.60
N PHE A 612 13.88 16.71 -13.61
CA PHE A 612 14.30 16.36 -14.98
C PHE A 612 15.37 17.30 -15.53
N VAL A 613 15.20 18.61 -15.31
CA VAL A 613 16.21 19.59 -15.73
C VAL A 613 17.55 19.35 -15.04
N GLN A 614 17.55 18.88 -13.77
CA GLN A 614 18.78 18.61 -13.02
C GLN A 614 19.40 17.25 -13.33
N GLU A 615 18.59 16.19 -13.47
CA GLU A 615 19.05 14.79 -13.49
C GLU A 615 19.11 14.16 -14.88
N ALA A 616 18.40 14.71 -15.89
CA ALA A 616 18.40 14.13 -17.24
C ALA A 616 19.80 14.19 -17.89
N PRO A 617 20.31 13.07 -18.41
CA PRO A 617 21.62 12.99 -19.05
C PRO A 617 21.66 13.56 -20.48
N CYS A 618 20.53 14.00 -21.01
CA CYS A 618 20.32 14.53 -22.35
C CYS A 618 20.02 16.05 -22.34
N ASP A 619 19.92 16.64 -23.51
CA ASP A 619 19.44 18.02 -23.66
C ASP A 619 17.98 18.12 -23.19
N VAL A 620 17.60 19.27 -22.60
CA VAL A 620 16.25 19.46 -22.10
C VAL A 620 15.68 20.79 -22.60
N ILE A 621 14.47 20.72 -23.13
CA ILE A 621 13.63 21.86 -23.44
C ILE A 621 12.43 21.83 -22.49
N VAL A 622 12.14 22.96 -21.83
CA VAL A 622 10.89 23.17 -21.11
C VAL A 622 10.09 24.22 -21.86
N PHE A 623 8.88 23.82 -22.27
CA PHE A 623 8.00 24.66 -23.07
C PHE A 623 6.69 24.93 -22.33
N ARG A 624 6.46 26.23 -22.04
CA ARG A 624 5.21 26.73 -21.50
C ARG A 624 4.33 27.23 -22.61
N SER A 625 3.31 26.46 -22.97
CA SER A 625 2.38 26.80 -24.04
C SER A 625 1.11 27.57 -23.59
N ALA A 626 0.98 27.87 -22.27
CA ALA A 626 -0.15 28.65 -21.76
C ALA A 626 -0.24 30.00 -22.49
N ASN A 627 -1.40 30.33 -23.01
CA ASN A 627 -1.67 31.54 -23.80
C ASN A 627 -0.90 31.63 -25.14
N LEU A 628 -0.40 30.51 -25.67
CA LEU A 628 0.26 30.50 -26.98
C LEU A 628 -0.77 30.76 -28.06
N LYS A 629 -0.48 31.72 -28.95
CA LYS A 629 -1.33 32.01 -30.09
C LYS A 629 -1.12 30.97 -31.21
N GLU A 630 -2.13 30.66 -31.99
CA GLU A 630 -2.00 29.80 -33.18
C GLU A 630 -0.95 30.33 -34.18
N LYS A 631 -0.82 31.65 -34.29
CA LYS A 631 0.18 32.30 -35.11
C LYS A 631 1.05 33.21 -34.23
N LEU A 632 2.36 33.01 -34.32
CA LEU A 632 3.34 33.86 -33.67
C LEU A 632 3.77 34.97 -34.64
N ASP A 633 3.70 36.21 -34.21
CA ASP A 633 4.16 37.37 -35.00
C ASP A 633 5.48 37.94 -34.44
N ARG A 634 5.71 37.85 -33.11
CA ARG A 634 6.86 38.44 -32.44
C ARG A 634 7.45 37.54 -31.39
N ILE A 635 8.73 37.18 -31.52
CA ILE A 635 9.47 36.31 -30.57
C ILE A 635 10.57 37.16 -29.90
N LEU A 636 10.63 37.12 -28.60
CA LEU A 636 11.68 37.76 -27.80
C LEU A 636 12.74 36.73 -27.43
N VAL A 637 14.00 37.01 -27.73
CA VAL A 637 15.16 36.21 -27.31
C VAL A 637 15.98 37.03 -26.32
N LEU A 638 16.18 36.51 -25.12
CA LEU A 638 17.03 37.14 -24.11
C LEU A 638 18.50 36.81 -24.42
N ASN A 639 19.28 37.85 -24.76
CA ASN A 639 20.71 37.71 -24.92
C ASN A 639 21.40 37.56 -23.56
N ALA A 640 22.35 36.64 -23.48
CA ALA A 640 23.26 36.49 -22.34
C ALA A 640 24.57 35.85 -22.86
N PRO A 641 25.71 36.07 -22.19
CA PRO A 641 27.01 35.54 -22.59
C PRO A 641 27.15 34.04 -22.30
N GLU A 642 26.09 33.31 -22.59
CA GLU A 642 25.94 31.88 -22.29
C GLU A 642 25.72 31.10 -23.57
N TRP A 643 26.40 29.97 -23.72
CA TRP A 643 26.28 29.11 -24.90
C TRP A 643 24.89 28.50 -25.10
N HIS A 644 24.12 28.31 -24.00
CA HIS A 644 22.74 27.84 -24.06
C HIS A 644 21.81 28.77 -24.85
N VAL A 645 22.09 30.08 -24.86
CA VAL A 645 21.29 31.09 -25.56
C VAL A 645 21.34 30.87 -27.08
N SER A 646 22.46 30.46 -27.65
CA SER A 646 22.56 30.16 -29.07
C SER A 646 21.62 29.03 -29.48
N TYR A 647 21.44 28.03 -28.64
CA TYR A 647 20.47 26.91 -28.88
C TYR A 647 19.03 27.39 -28.72
N ALA A 648 18.74 28.20 -27.70
CA ALA A 648 17.41 28.77 -27.52
C ALA A 648 17.03 29.64 -28.74
N THR A 649 18.00 30.40 -29.27
CA THR A 649 17.85 31.18 -30.50
C THR A 649 17.59 30.28 -31.72
N GLY A 650 18.27 29.14 -31.84
CA GLY A 650 18.03 28.17 -32.91
C GLY A 650 16.59 27.67 -32.93
N TYR A 651 16.03 27.28 -31.78
CA TYR A 651 14.62 26.87 -31.70
C TYR A 651 13.66 28.06 -31.91
N ALA A 652 14.03 29.27 -31.50
CA ALA A 652 13.26 30.50 -31.82
C ALA A 652 13.24 30.75 -33.33
N ILE A 653 14.36 30.58 -34.05
CA ILE A 653 14.46 30.68 -35.51
C ILE A 653 13.55 29.67 -36.20
N LEU A 654 13.53 28.43 -35.70
CA LEU A 654 12.69 27.36 -36.22
C LEU A 654 11.20 27.76 -36.17
N LEU A 655 10.74 28.25 -35.02
CA LEU A 655 9.37 28.73 -34.85
C LEU A 655 9.10 29.99 -35.69
N ALA A 656 10.06 30.90 -35.76
CA ALA A 656 9.92 32.11 -36.56
C ALA A 656 9.76 31.82 -38.04
N LYS A 657 10.49 30.85 -38.61
CA LYS A 657 10.31 30.38 -40.00
C LYS A 657 8.91 29.79 -40.22
N GLN A 658 8.44 28.95 -39.32
CA GLN A 658 7.14 28.29 -39.40
C GLN A 658 5.98 29.33 -39.43
N HIS A 659 6.06 30.35 -38.56
CA HIS A 659 5.00 31.33 -38.35
C HIS A 659 5.24 32.65 -39.12
N LYS A 660 6.40 32.83 -39.79
CA LYS A 660 6.85 34.06 -40.42
C LYS A 660 7.00 35.22 -39.40
N ALA A 661 7.43 34.90 -38.18
CA ALA A 661 7.54 35.83 -37.07
C ALA A 661 8.86 36.64 -37.14
N LYS A 662 8.86 37.81 -36.50
CA LYS A 662 10.04 38.62 -36.29
C LYS A 662 10.69 38.28 -34.94
N ILE A 663 12.01 38.12 -34.92
CA ILE A 663 12.76 37.94 -33.67
C ILE A 663 13.32 39.27 -33.17
N THR A 664 13.15 39.53 -31.87
CA THR A 664 13.81 40.65 -31.20
C THR A 664 14.84 40.10 -30.21
N VAL A 665 16.12 40.43 -30.41
CA VAL A 665 17.20 40.07 -29.48
C VAL A 665 17.34 41.18 -28.46
N LEU A 666 16.97 40.89 -27.20
CA LEU A 666 17.02 41.85 -26.08
C LEU A 666 18.30 41.65 -25.28
N SER A 667 19.14 42.68 -25.26
CA SER A 667 20.33 42.77 -24.42
C SER A 667 20.11 43.75 -23.26
N ALA A 668 20.01 43.22 -22.04
CA ALA A 668 19.84 43.97 -20.83
C ALA A 668 21.20 44.19 -20.16
N VAL A 669 21.62 45.44 -19.97
CA VAL A 669 22.95 45.81 -19.41
C VAL A 669 22.82 46.68 -18.19
N GLN A 670 23.70 46.49 -17.21
CA GLN A 670 23.74 47.34 -16.00
C GLN A 670 24.83 48.43 -16.12
N THR A 671 25.91 48.14 -16.81
CA THR A 671 27.05 49.02 -16.95
C THR A 671 27.49 49.18 -18.42
N ASP A 672 28.15 50.32 -18.74
CA ASP A 672 28.69 50.57 -20.10
C ASP A 672 29.81 49.58 -20.47
N ARG A 673 30.49 49.00 -19.50
CA ARG A 673 31.51 47.96 -19.71
C ARG A 673 30.89 46.62 -20.16
N GLU A 674 29.72 46.30 -19.67
CA GLU A 674 28.93 45.14 -20.08
C GLU A 674 28.38 45.30 -21.50
N LEU A 675 28.00 46.53 -21.88
CA LEU A 675 27.44 46.83 -23.18
C LEU A 675 28.37 46.40 -24.33
N ALA A 676 29.67 46.56 -24.20
CA ALA A 676 30.64 46.17 -25.23
C ALA A 676 30.71 44.63 -25.40
N LYS A 677 30.61 43.90 -24.32
CA LYS A 677 30.54 42.42 -24.35
C LYS A 677 29.23 41.94 -24.92
N GLU A 678 28.10 42.49 -24.45
CA GLU A 678 26.76 42.11 -24.89
C GLU A 678 26.55 42.38 -26.40
N LYS A 679 27.11 43.46 -26.95
CA LYS A 679 27.10 43.75 -28.39
C LYS A 679 27.77 42.65 -29.22
N THR A 680 28.86 42.05 -28.72
CA THR A 680 29.55 40.97 -29.43
C THR A 680 28.72 39.70 -29.45
N TYR A 681 28.06 39.37 -28.34
CA TYR A 681 27.19 38.18 -28.28
C TYR A 681 25.90 38.39 -29.07
N SER A 682 25.27 39.56 -28.96
CA SER A 682 24.05 39.91 -29.69
C SER A 682 24.29 39.87 -31.22
N ALA A 683 25.39 40.47 -31.70
CA ALA A 683 25.75 40.45 -33.12
C ALA A 683 25.79 39.01 -33.69
N ARG A 684 26.28 38.06 -32.91
CA ARG A 684 26.32 36.66 -33.29
C ARG A 684 24.92 36.05 -33.43
N LEU A 685 24.02 36.35 -32.50
CA LEU A 685 22.61 35.84 -32.55
C LEU A 685 21.86 36.51 -33.72
N VAL A 686 22.10 37.78 -33.96
CA VAL A 686 21.53 38.53 -35.10
C VAL A 686 22.02 37.94 -36.43
N GLU A 687 23.31 37.63 -36.55
CA GLU A 687 23.88 37.01 -37.73
C GLU A 687 23.25 35.61 -37.96
N MET A 688 23.08 34.85 -36.88
CA MET A 688 22.41 33.54 -36.95
C MET A 688 20.98 33.67 -37.49
N CYS A 689 20.21 34.67 -37.06
CA CYS A 689 18.85 34.94 -37.57
C CYS A 689 18.89 35.35 -39.05
N ARG A 690 19.80 36.24 -39.45
CA ARG A 690 19.95 36.70 -40.86
C ARG A 690 20.36 35.60 -41.78
N THR A 691 21.32 34.76 -41.43
CA THR A 691 21.79 33.61 -42.21
C THR A 691 20.62 32.66 -42.51
N HIS A 692 19.68 32.55 -41.59
CA HIS A 692 18.49 31.68 -41.77
C HIS A 692 17.27 32.43 -42.36
N GLY A 693 17.42 33.66 -42.84
CA GLY A 693 16.37 34.44 -43.51
C GLY A 693 15.24 34.93 -42.59
N VAL A 694 15.50 35.04 -41.26
CA VAL A 694 14.51 35.50 -40.30
C VAL A 694 14.71 36.99 -40.03
N ALA A 695 13.62 37.76 -40.06
CA ALA A 695 13.63 39.17 -39.72
C ALA A 695 14.02 39.35 -38.26
N VAL A 696 15.09 40.11 -38.00
CA VAL A 696 15.62 40.30 -36.64
C VAL A 696 15.80 41.77 -36.31
N GLU A 697 15.44 42.12 -35.09
CA GLU A 697 15.68 43.43 -34.48
C GLU A 697 16.55 43.26 -33.24
N GLU A 698 17.49 44.17 -33.06
CA GLU A 698 18.37 44.20 -31.89
C GLU A 698 17.98 45.35 -30.97
N ARG A 699 17.86 45.08 -29.68
CA ARG A 699 17.47 46.07 -28.68
C ARG A 699 18.34 45.99 -27.45
N PHE A 700 18.98 47.12 -27.12
CA PHE A 700 19.80 47.31 -25.92
C PHE A 700 19.07 48.17 -24.93
N VAL A 701 18.96 47.72 -23.69
CA VAL A 701 18.31 48.48 -22.62
C VAL A 701 19.19 48.48 -21.36
N LYS A 702 19.49 49.69 -20.85
CA LYS A 702 20.24 49.88 -19.61
C LYS A 702 19.28 49.88 -18.43
N VAL A 703 19.42 48.91 -17.51
CA VAL A 703 18.52 48.76 -16.35
C VAL A 703 19.26 48.34 -15.11
N ARG A 704 18.69 48.61 -13.94
CA ARG A 704 19.18 48.09 -12.65
C ARG A 704 18.71 46.66 -12.36
N ASN A 705 17.50 46.32 -12.78
CA ASN A 705 16.90 44.98 -12.56
C ASN A 705 16.50 44.35 -13.91
N ILE A 706 17.28 43.37 -14.34
CA ILE A 706 17.09 42.68 -15.62
C ILE A 706 15.77 41.84 -15.60
N VAL A 707 15.44 41.25 -14.47
CA VAL A 707 14.22 40.40 -14.33
C VAL A 707 12.96 41.24 -14.58
N ASP A 708 12.87 42.43 -13.96
CA ASP A 708 11.70 43.31 -14.12
C ASP A 708 11.56 43.79 -15.57
N LEU A 709 12.67 44.13 -16.21
CA LEU A 709 12.68 44.52 -17.61
C LEU A 709 12.15 43.41 -18.52
N VAL A 710 12.70 42.19 -18.38
CA VAL A 710 12.35 41.08 -19.26
C VAL A 710 10.89 40.68 -19.06
N VAL A 711 10.39 40.68 -17.84
CA VAL A 711 8.99 40.40 -17.53
C VAL A 711 8.04 41.41 -18.15
N GLU A 712 8.39 42.68 -18.13
CA GLU A 712 7.59 43.77 -18.72
C GLU A 712 7.63 43.73 -20.25
N GLU A 713 8.81 43.59 -20.86
CA GLU A 713 8.96 43.53 -22.29
C GLU A 713 8.27 42.27 -22.87
N ALA A 714 8.34 41.14 -22.18
CA ALA A 714 7.71 39.88 -22.63
C ALA A 714 6.19 39.98 -22.84
N LYS A 715 5.50 40.92 -22.17
CA LYS A 715 4.07 41.16 -22.35
C LYS A 715 3.72 41.57 -23.80
N GLY A 716 4.66 42.16 -24.51
CA GLY A 716 4.49 42.60 -25.90
C GLY A 716 4.86 41.56 -26.95
N PHE A 717 5.21 40.34 -26.56
CA PHE A 717 5.65 39.27 -27.44
C PHE A 717 4.82 38.00 -27.30
N ASP A 718 4.78 37.21 -28.35
CA ASP A 718 3.99 35.96 -28.38
C ASP A 718 4.75 34.76 -27.81
N LEU A 719 6.09 34.87 -27.74
CA LEU A 719 6.98 33.86 -27.16
C LEU A 719 8.25 34.50 -26.61
N LEU A 720 8.69 34.03 -25.45
CA LEU A 720 9.99 34.38 -24.84
C LEU A 720 10.91 33.14 -24.89
N ALA A 721 12.10 33.27 -25.46
CA ALA A 721 13.13 32.22 -25.50
C ALA A 721 14.32 32.58 -24.60
N ILE A 722 14.69 31.65 -23.71
CA ILE A 722 15.75 31.83 -22.69
C ILE A 722 16.67 30.59 -22.70
N GLY A 723 17.99 30.84 -22.64
CA GLY A 723 19.00 29.81 -22.39
C GLY A 723 19.27 29.64 -20.88
N ALA A 724 19.65 28.44 -20.44
CA ALA A 724 20.09 28.20 -19.07
C ALA A 724 21.40 28.95 -18.74
N SER A 725 21.64 29.26 -17.46
CA SER A 725 22.91 29.76 -16.98
C SER A 725 23.97 28.67 -16.88
N SER A 726 25.25 28.97 -17.12
CA SER A 726 26.36 28.02 -16.92
C SER A 726 26.50 27.57 -15.46
N GLU A 727 26.00 28.33 -14.52
CA GLU A 727 26.06 28.08 -13.07
C GLU A 727 24.91 27.20 -12.55
N TRP A 728 23.98 26.76 -13.39
CA TRP A 728 22.80 25.99 -12.96
C TRP A 728 23.13 24.72 -12.13
N ARG A 729 24.28 24.09 -12.39
CA ARG A 729 24.74 22.90 -11.66
C ARG A 729 25.16 23.16 -10.22
N LEU A 730 25.48 24.40 -9.88
CA LEU A 730 26.02 24.80 -8.57
C LEU A 730 24.93 25.38 -7.64
N THR A 731 23.70 25.51 -8.15
CA THR A 731 22.61 26.19 -7.43
C THR A 731 21.38 25.28 -7.31
N GLN A 732 20.45 25.64 -6.43
CA GLN A 732 19.16 24.96 -6.28
C GLN A 732 18.16 25.31 -7.40
N PHE A 733 18.59 26.03 -8.43
CA PHE A 733 17.76 26.51 -9.52
C PHE A 733 17.81 25.54 -10.72
N ALA A 734 16.70 25.43 -11.47
CA ALA A 734 16.60 24.55 -12.62
C ALA A 734 17.40 25.08 -13.82
N PHE A 735 17.26 26.35 -14.16
CA PHE A 735 17.94 27.01 -15.29
C PHE A 735 18.90 28.14 -14.83
N GLY A 736 18.89 28.51 -13.56
CA GLY A 736 19.69 29.57 -12.95
C GLY A 736 18.83 30.62 -12.24
N PRO A 737 19.44 31.42 -11.33
CA PRO A 737 18.69 32.32 -10.45
C PRO A 737 17.84 33.34 -11.18
N MET A 738 18.36 33.92 -12.25
CA MET A 738 17.69 34.97 -13.04
C MET A 738 16.64 34.36 -13.97
N GLN A 739 16.99 33.31 -14.68
CA GLN A 739 16.11 32.59 -15.63
C GLN A 739 14.87 32.07 -14.96
N ASP A 740 15.02 31.44 -13.79
CA ASP A 740 13.93 30.91 -13.02
C ASP A 740 13.01 31.99 -12.45
N GLN A 741 13.55 33.16 -12.07
CA GLN A 741 12.74 34.32 -11.64
C GLN A 741 11.94 34.90 -12.81
N ILE A 742 12.54 35.03 -14.01
CA ILE A 742 11.84 35.46 -15.21
C ILE A 742 10.69 34.50 -15.54
N ALA A 743 10.99 33.20 -15.59
CA ALA A 743 9.99 32.17 -15.89
C ALA A 743 8.82 32.16 -14.90
N ARG A 744 9.09 32.48 -13.64
CA ARG A 744 8.03 32.58 -12.60
C ARG A 744 7.10 33.77 -12.79
N ARG A 745 7.66 34.92 -13.15
CA ARG A 745 6.97 36.20 -13.12
C ARG A 745 6.33 36.57 -14.46
N THR A 746 6.80 35.97 -15.56
CA THR A 746 6.20 36.22 -16.88
C THR A 746 4.93 35.39 -17.08
N GLU A 747 3.93 35.99 -17.74
CA GLU A 747 2.72 35.31 -18.22
C GLU A 747 2.86 34.88 -19.69
N ALA A 748 3.88 35.37 -20.39
CA ALA A 748 4.12 35.03 -21.79
C ALA A 748 4.51 33.55 -21.96
N PRO A 749 4.10 32.90 -23.06
CA PRO A 749 4.63 31.59 -23.45
C PRO A 749 6.16 31.60 -23.42
N THR A 750 6.76 30.57 -22.86
CA THR A 750 8.22 30.61 -22.60
C THR A 750 8.86 29.28 -23.03
N LEU A 751 9.94 29.41 -23.78
CA LEU A 751 10.82 28.31 -24.21
C LEU A 751 12.15 28.45 -23.43
N MET A 752 12.46 27.44 -22.62
CA MET A 752 13.71 27.37 -21.88
C MET A 752 14.56 26.20 -22.34
N VAL A 753 15.84 26.42 -22.61
CA VAL A 753 16.71 25.41 -23.19
C VAL A 753 17.94 25.20 -22.31
N ARG A 754 18.18 23.93 -21.97
CA ARG A 754 19.40 23.45 -21.31
C ARG A 754 20.08 22.40 -22.19
N LYS A 755 21.34 22.60 -22.51
CA LYS A 755 22.17 21.64 -23.25
C LYS A 755 23.22 20.97 -22.35
N VAL A 756 23.45 19.68 -22.53
CA VAL A 756 24.48 18.91 -21.81
C VAL A 756 25.77 18.92 -22.65
N ARG A 757 26.91 19.36 -22.07
CA ARG A 757 28.21 19.34 -22.72
C ARG A 757 28.70 17.88 -22.81
N ARG A 758 28.80 17.32 -24.01
CA ARG A 758 29.37 15.98 -24.23
C ARG A 758 30.90 16.04 -24.03
N ARG A 759 31.49 14.96 -23.49
CA ARG A 759 32.93 14.87 -23.17
C ARG A 759 33.87 15.08 -24.39
N GLU A 760 33.41 14.88 -25.62
CA GLU A 760 34.18 15.06 -26.84
C GLU A 760 34.39 16.53 -27.22
N GLU A 761 33.59 17.47 -26.68
CA GLU A 761 33.73 18.91 -26.93
C GLU A 761 34.62 19.61 -25.88
N ALA A 762 35.27 18.88 -24.97
CA ALA A 762 36.02 19.41 -23.82
C ALA A 762 37.52 19.69 -24.09
N ALA A 763 37.99 19.70 -25.33
CA ALA A 763 39.34 20.18 -25.65
C ALA A 763 39.37 21.71 -25.59
N PRO A 764 40.35 22.34 -24.91
CA PRO A 764 40.45 23.81 -24.83
C PRO A 764 40.90 24.33 -26.20
N SER A 765 39.98 24.60 -27.11
CA SER A 765 40.31 25.36 -28.31
C SER A 765 40.21 26.86 -28.01
N THR A 766 41.33 27.51 -28.06
CA THR A 766 41.48 28.98 -28.14
C THR A 766 40.97 29.58 -29.44
N GLN A 767 40.31 28.80 -30.28
CA GLN A 767 39.65 29.26 -31.48
C GLN A 767 38.20 29.68 -31.18
N PRO A 768 37.70 30.79 -31.78
CA PRO A 768 36.30 31.19 -31.63
C PRO A 768 35.43 30.03 -32.11
N LEU A 769 34.56 29.54 -31.19
CA LEU A 769 33.62 28.46 -31.44
C LEU A 769 32.87 28.72 -32.75
N ALA A 770 33.19 27.93 -33.79
CA ALA A 770 32.35 27.86 -34.96
C ALA A 770 30.92 27.48 -34.52
N ALA A 771 29.91 27.99 -35.20
CA ALA A 771 28.52 27.60 -34.96
C ALA A 771 28.46 26.05 -34.96
N PRO A 772 27.85 25.41 -33.96
CA PRO A 772 27.80 23.96 -33.89
C PRO A 772 27.23 23.44 -35.20
N ALA A 773 27.81 22.35 -35.75
CA ALA A 773 27.37 21.74 -37.01
C ALA A 773 25.85 21.35 -36.97
N GLN A 774 25.26 21.26 -35.81
CA GLN A 774 23.83 21.04 -35.59
C GLN A 774 22.99 22.29 -35.87
N VAL A 775 23.47 23.50 -35.56
CA VAL A 775 22.77 24.76 -35.87
C VAL A 775 22.90 25.14 -37.34
N SER A 776 23.95 24.64 -38.05
CA SER A 776 24.10 24.86 -39.50
C SER A 776 23.10 24.06 -40.35
N ARG A 777 22.35 23.14 -39.75
CA ARG A 777 21.26 22.41 -40.42
C ARG A 777 19.85 22.99 -40.13
N ILE A 778 19.72 23.93 -39.18
CA ILE A 778 18.54 24.74 -39.01
C ILE A 778 18.59 25.92 -40.00
#